data_c8e3b9af35ab64237feaa19e3d93d06c
#
_entry.id   c8e3b9af35ab64237feaa19e3d93d06c
#
_cell.length_a   1.000
_cell.length_b   1.000
_cell.length_c   1.000
_cell.angle_alpha   90.00
_cell.angle_beta   90.00
_cell.angle_gamma   90.00
#
_symmetry.space_group_name_H-M   'P 1'
#
loop_
_entity.id
_entity.type
_entity.pdbx_description
1 polymer ?
#
loop_
_entity_poly.entity_id
_entity_poly.type
_entity_poly.pdbx_seq_one_letter_code
_entity_poly.pdbx_strand_id
1 'polypeptide(L)'
;MAGRLSRVRALLRANKVEQAAACGRALTGLLGRVPAVEILPAQQMMRATLTGEVLRSQSPIPWPAAMMHQLDPSDPAFLPPMGIHPVLAARDQTLLGVPGRKGVAWVDSYGWCGVGLGPAVTVWFGTGRTGHAVGRQPGCPGVDAPVVTQSRDTDGPGVLTQCSVDGLTLTLRHWPVVLEGEVTWVAHARLDLDAPAPRPVRLAFAIRPAGPEGSAPVFSLERDGDGLWTADGTPVMAVSHHGDDLLQGVHGRADPWHRFCGTVHAGVPDKAGPLKVHCAAGQATAAEVYRTTLSPGEPFRRLVVVRPPARAPATLVRTTGQTLFDSAKADREGLQASGAMVQLSRHQALYDACCQRLLQDTGEVGMPAWMSAVALARLGYVRRAGVRLGRWMDQVSRDGHLPAEDPADAAGLAWAASEMLRWTQDRGWRDAHRPAWSRLLNRLVEDHGEPGGRTFYGPDGSGSWTAIWRAAALLGGVVSLRDVMPDHVRWAMAGGQAREALPSLLGPGPWASSPGRVPDGAAAGMLVSAWLGLVPVDHPDVQATIRHICDRHWHGGGVLLHGGAHPAATALLCVVAERGLPGVAPAPMDALASLAASTGALPTARHPARGAMGEGDDLFSAALFVLMALDRVRADRGSLTVLPDLIEARELPTPFGRIDVVNGQVRGRWFAQAPEIVVLSGDPQ
;
A
#
# COMPACT_ATOMS: atom_id res chain seq x y z
N MET A 1 -28.67 -1.43 -0.70
CA MET A 1 -27.78 -0.27 -0.97
C MET A 1 -28.55 0.90 -1.62
N ALA A 2 -29.15 0.73 -2.79
CA ALA A 2 -29.90 1.79 -3.49
C ALA A 2 -30.97 2.53 -2.63
N GLY A 3 -31.80 1.82 -1.86
CA GLY A 3 -32.81 2.44 -1.01
C GLY A 3 -32.24 3.29 0.14
N ARG A 4 -31.04 2.97 0.67
CA ARG A 4 -30.39 3.79 1.70
C ARG A 4 -29.72 5.03 1.11
N LEU A 5 -29.13 4.93 -0.07
CA LEU A 5 -28.65 6.08 -0.82
C LEU A 5 -29.77 7.06 -1.17
N SER A 6 -30.92 6.54 -1.60
CA SER A 6 -32.13 7.35 -1.84
C SER A 6 -32.60 8.07 -0.59
N ARG A 7 -32.53 7.43 0.59
CA ARG A 7 -32.87 8.05 1.87
C ARG A 7 -31.89 9.13 2.29
N VAL A 8 -30.59 8.92 2.10
CA VAL A 8 -29.57 9.96 2.35
C VAL A 8 -29.80 11.18 1.46
N ARG A 9 -30.08 10.97 0.17
CA ARG A 9 -30.44 12.05 -0.77
C ARG A 9 -31.68 12.84 -0.31
N ALA A 10 -32.73 12.14 0.11
CA ALA A 10 -33.94 12.77 0.60
C ALA A 10 -33.70 13.61 1.88
N LEU A 11 -32.86 13.12 2.80
CA LEU A 11 -32.50 13.84 4.01
C LEU A 11 -31.63 15.07 3.74
N LEU A 12 -30.70 15.00 2.78
CA LEU A 12 -29.91 16.15 2.35
C LEU A 12 -30.76 17.22 1.69
N ARG A 13 -31.71 16.83 0.81
CA ARG A 13 -32.67 17.77 0.21
C ARG A 13 -33.56 18.45 1.24
N ALA A 14 -33.88 17.76 2.32
CA ALA A 14 -34.65 18.29 3.45
C ALA A 14 -33.78 19.04 4.46
N ASN A 15 -32.51 19.29 4.17
CA ASN A 15 -31.54 19.93 5.07
C ASN A 15 -31.35 19.23 6.43
N LYS A 16 -31.64 17.94 6.51
CA LYS A 16 -31.53 17.11 7.74
C LYS A 16 -30.15 16.43 7.76
N VAL A 17 -29.16 17.23 7.90
CA VAL A 17 -27.76 16.88 7.70
C VAL A 17 -27.25 15.83 8.71
N GLU A 18 -27.61 15.95 9.99
CA GLU A 18 -27.21 14.96 11.01
C GLU A 18 -27.77 13.54 10.73
N GLN A 19 -29.02 13.49 10.27
CA GLN A 19 -29.67 12.23 9.92
C GLN A 19 -29.06 11.64 8.63
N ALA A 20 -28.67 12.47 7.67
CA ALA A 20 -27.96 12.06 6.47
C ALA A 20 -26.58 11.50 6.80
N ALA A 21 -25.85 12.16 7.71
CA ALA A 21 -24.55 11.69 8.18
C ALA A 21 -24.65 10.36 8.95
N ALA A 22 -25.68 10.18 9.79
CA ALA A 22 -25.94 8.91 10.48
C ALA A 22 -26.26 7.76 9.49
N CYS A 23 -27.05 8.05 8.45
CA CYS A 23 -27.30 7.08 7.38
C CYS A 23 -26.05 6.75 6.56
N GLY A 24 -25.19 7.74 6.33
CA GLY A 24 -23.89 7.57 5.68
C GLY A 24 -22.96 6.64 6.47
N ARG A 25 -22.84 6.86 7.80
CA ARG A 25 -22.09 5.97 8.69
C ARG A 25 -22.59 4.52 8.67
N ALA A 26 -23.91 4.34 8.68
CA ALA A 26 -24.49 3.01 8.59
C ALA A 26 -24.20 2.31 7.25
N LEU A 27 -24.08 3.08 6.16
CA LEU A 27 -23.64 2.58 4.85
C LEU A 27 -22.15 2.21 4.87
N THR A 28 -21.30 3.05 5.45
CA THR A 28 -19.87 2.78 5.61
C THR A 28 -19.64 1.52 6.46
N GLY A 29 -20.38 1.33 7.54
CA GLY A 29 -20.33 0.13 8.36
C GLY A 29 -20.78 -1.15 7.65
N LEU A 30 -21.67 -1.03 6.65
CA LEU A 30 -22.06 -2.16 5.78
C LEU A 30 -20.97 -2.47 4.73
N LEU A 31 -20.32 -1.43 4.20
CA LEU A 31 -19.20 -1.56 3.25
C LEU A 31 -17.96 -2.17 3.94
N GLY A 32 -17.76 -1.96 5.24
CA GLY A 32 -16.69 -2.59 6.02
C GLY A 32 -16.77 -4.13 6.11
N ARG A 33 -17.76 -4.76 5.49
CA ARG A 33 -17.87 -6.21 5.31
C ARG A 33 -17.49 -6.68 3.90
N VAL A 34 -17.16 -5.76 3.00
CA VAL A 34 -16.75 -6.03 1.60
C VAL A 34 -15.23 -6.04 1.55
N PRO A 35 -14.58 -6.89 0.73
CA PRO A 35 -13.13 -6.92 0.59
C PRO A 35 -12.52 -5.56 0.28
N ALA A 36 -11.35 -5.26 0.83
CA ALA A 36 -10.72 -3.94 0.79
C ALA A 36 -10.55 -3.36 -0.63
N VAL A 37 -10.28 -4.21 -1.61
CA VAL A 37 -10.11 -3.83 -3.04
C VAL A 37 -11.39 -3.21 -3.65
N GLU A 38 -12.57 -3.55 -3.14
CA GLU A 38 -13.85 -3.00 -3.64
C GLU A 38 -14.37 -1.81 -2.81
N ILE A 39 -13.88 -1.66 -1.59
CA ILE A 39 -14.36 -0.64 -0.66
C ILE A 39 -13.94 0.74 -1.14
N LEU A 40 -12.71 0.94 -1.58
CA LEU A 40 -12.15 2.24 -1.98
C LEU A 40 -12.94 2.90 -3.12
N PRO A 41 -13.15 2.25 -4.28
CA PRO A 41 -13.94 2.83 -5.36
C PRO A 41 -15.41 3.05 -4.97
N ALA A 42 -16.01 2.14 -4.22
CA ALA A 42 -17.40 2.25 -3.79
C ALA A 42 -17.60 3.38 -2.77
N GLN A 43 -16.67 3.58 -1.84
CA GLN A 43 -16.69 4.69 -0.87
C GLN A 43 -16.45 6.02 -1.57
N GLN A 44 -15.48 6.11 -2.48
CA GLN A 44 -15.23 7.31 -3.29
C GLN A 44 -16.45 7.67 -4.13
N MET A 45 -17.05 6.69 -4.80
CA MET A 45 -18.26 6.91 -5.60
C MET A 45 -19.46 7.34 -4.74
N MET A 46 -19.65 6.71 -3.59
CA MET A 46 -20.71 7.07 -2.65
C MET A 46 -20.51 8.50 -2.12
N ARG A 47 -19.29 8.85 -1.75
CA ARG A 47 -18.94 10.19 -1.32
C ARG A 47 -19.14 11.20 -2.44
N ALA A 48 -18.62 10.96 -3.64
CA ALA A 48 -18.78 11.83 -4.79
C ALA A 48 -20.26 12.04 -5.14
N THR A 49 -21.08 11.00 -5.01
CA THR A 49 -22.53 11.08 -5.19
C THR A 49 -23.19 12.01 -4.15
N LEU A 50 -22.83 11.87 -2.88
CA LEU A 50 -23.43 12.66 -1.81
C LEU A 50 -22.99 14.14 -1.85
N THR A 51 -21.71 14.39 -2.04
CA THR A 51 -21.15 15.75 -2.10
C THR A 51 -21.47 16.44 -3.42
N GLY A 52 -21.57 15.69 -4.53
CA GLY A 52 -22.04 16.21 -5.80
C GLY A 52 -23.49 16.70 -5.77
N GLU A 53 -24.36 16.04 -4.98
CA GLU A 53 -25.75 16.56 -4.76
C GLU A 53 -25.73 17.89 -3.98
N VAL A 54 -24.86 18.03 -3.00
CA VAL A 54 -24.71 19.29 -2.27
C VAL A 54 -24.19 20.41 -3.18
N LEU A 55 -23.18 20.14 -3.99
CA LEU A 55 -22.66 21.10 -4.96
C LEU A 55 -23.73 21.52 -5.96
N ARG A 56 -24.50 20.56 -6.48
CA ARG A 56 -25.58 20.82 -7.43
C ARG A 56 -26.73 21.65 -6.84
N SER A 57 -27.00 21.50 -5.53
CA SER A 57 -28.01 22.31 -4.87
C SER A 57 -27.58 23.78 -4.69
N GLN A 58 -26.28 24.05 -4.77
CA GLN A 58 -25.68 25.38 -4.58
C GLN A 58 -25.25 26.05 -5.91
N SER A 59 -25.17 25.31 -7.00
CA SER A 59 -24.65 25.77 -8.27
C SER A 59 -25.37 25.10 -9.45
N PRO A 60 -25.59 25.79 -10.59
CA PRO A 60 -26.23 25.23 -11.77
C PRO A 60 -25.35 24.27 -12.59
N ILE A 61 -24.48 23.51 -11.93
CA ILE A 61 -23.58 22.55 -12.57
C ILE A 61 -24.34 21.26 -12.91
N PRO A 62 -24.19 20.70 -14.13
CA PRO A 62 -24.76 19.40 -14.47
C PRO A 62 -24.25 18.28 -13.53
N TRP A 63 -25.15 17.33 -13.22
CA TRP A 63 -24.85 16.24 -12.28
C TRP A 63 -23.53 15.47 -12.54
N PRO A 64 -23.20 15.06 -13.77
CA PRO A 64 -21.94 14.36 -14.02
C PRO A 64 -20.72 15.21 -13.67
N ALA A 65 -20.74 16.51 -14.03
CA ALA A 65 -19.64 17.42 -13.71
C ALA A 65 -19.53 17.65 -12.20
N ALA A 66 -20.64 17.86 -11.49
CA ALA A 66 -20.66 18.00 -10.05
C ALA A 66 -20.07 16.77 -9.33
N MET A 67 -20.38 15.57 -9.81
CA MET A 67 -19.83 14.33 -9.30
C MET A 67 -18.33 14.19 -9.59
N MET A 68 -17.90 14.54 -10.80
CA MET A 68 -16.48 14.48 -11.18
C MET A 68 -15.60 15.40 -10.32
N HIS A 69 -16.07 16.63 -10.03
CA HIS A 69 -15.39 17.53 -9.10
C HIS A 69 -15.25 16.93 -7.67
N GLN A 70 -16.13 16.02 -7.29
CA GLN A 70 -16.10 15.39 -5.97
C GLN A 70 -15.29 14.08 -5.93
N LEU A 71 -14.82 13.59 -7.06
CA LEU A 71 -13.90 12.45 -7.13
C LEU A 71 -12.44 12.86 -6.90
N ASP A 72 -12.11 14.12 -7.15
CA ASP A 72 -10.76 14.65 -6.98
C ASP A 72 -10.67 15.60 -5.78
N PRO A 73 -10.05 15.18 -4.67
CA PRO A 73 -9.88 16.04 -3.50
C PRO A 73 -9.03 17.31 -3.75
N SER A 74 -8.25 17.34 -4.81
CA SER A 74 -7.46 18.53 -5.20
C SER A 74 -8.23 19.51 -6.09
N ASP A 75 -9.44 19.14 -6.52
CA ASP A 75 -10.29 20.03 -7.33
C ASP A 75 -10.77 21.22 -6.50
N PRO A 76 -10.66 22.46 -6.99
CA PRO A 76 -11.15 23.66 -6.28
C PRO A 76 -12.65 23.62 -5.94
N ALA A 77 -13.45 22.90 -6.72
CA ALA A 77 -14.89 22.71 -6.48
C ALA A 77 -15.20 21.50 -5.60
N PHE A 78 -14.16 20.80 -5.09
CA PHE A 78 -14.34 19.71 -4.17
C PHE A 78 -14.93 20.19 -2.86
N LEU A 79 -16.12 19.70 -2.55
CA LEU A 79 -16.81 19.98 -1.29
C LEU A 79 -16.53 18.85 -0.30
N PRO A 80 -16.01 19.17 0.88
CA PRO A 80 -16.00 18.19 1.96
C PRO A 80 -17.43 17.79 2.34
N PRO A 81 -17.61 16.68 3.05
CA PRO A 81 -18.89 16.42 3.67
C PRO A 81 -19.30 17.66 4.47
N MET A 82 -20.36 18.36 4.04
CA MET A 82 -20.94 19.54 4.70
C MET A 82 -20.47 20.94 4.24
N GLY A 83 -19.87 21.07 3.07
CA GLY A 83 -19.58 22.38 2.46
C GLY A 83 -18.40 23.16 3.08
N ILE A 84 -17.54 22.48 3.84
CA ILE A 84 -16.31 23.05 4.40
C ILE A 84 -15.12 22.48 3.61
N HIS A 85 -14.18 23.34 3.19
CA HIS A 85 -12.97 22.88 2.50
C HIS A 85 -12.17 21.92 3.36
N PRO A 86 -11.89 20.68 2.92
CA PRO A 86 -11.18 19.71 3.73
C PRO A 86 -9.72 20.09 3.86
N VAL A 87 -9.17 19.74 5.01
CA VAL A 87 -7.75 19.48 5.12
C VAL A 87 -7.54 18.10 4.50
N LEU A 88 -6.69 18.00 3.49
CA LEU A 88 -6.47 16.76 2.76
C LEU A 88 -5.07 16.24 3.00
N ALA A 89 -4.98 14.96 3.33
CA ALA A 89 -3.75 14.22 3.25
C ALA A 89 -3.28 14.14 1.77
N ALA A 90 -1.98 14.08 1.55
CA ALA A 90 -1.45 13.82 0.22
C ALA A 90 -1.76 12.37 -0.21
N ARG A 91 -1.83 12.14 -1.51
CA ARG A 91 -2.13 10.82 -2.06
C ARG A 91 -0.93 9.88 -2.08
N ASP A 92 0.28 10.44 -2.17
CA ASP A 92 1.52 9.67 -2.06
C ASP A 92 1.68 9.25 -0.59
N GLN A 93 1.38 8.00 -0.30
CA GLN A 93 1.40 7.44 1.05
C GLN A 93 2.34 6.27 1.13
N THR A 94 2.97 6.13 2.29
CA THR A 94 3.83 5.01 2.64
C THR A 94 3.21 4.28 3.82
N LEU A 95 3.05 2.97 3.71
CA LEU A 95 2.54 2.16 4.80
C LEU A 95 3.67 1.75 5.74
N LEU A 96 3.40 1.86 7.04
CA LEU A 96 4.29 1.48 8.12
C LEU A 96 3.60 0.46 9.03
N GLY A 97 4.19 -0.73 9.16
CA GLY A 97 3.70 -1.78 10.04
C GLY A 97 4.83 -2.57 10.68
N VAL A 98 4.54 -3.21 11.80
CA VAL A 98 5.46 -4.16 12.44
C VAL A 98 5.36 -5.49 11.71
N PRO A 99 6.46 -6.04 11.22
CA PRO A 99 6.46 -7.30 10.49
C PRO A 99 5.81 -8.45 11.26
N GLY A 100 4.84 -9.12 10.62
CA GLY A 100 4.11 -10.26 11.21
C GLY A 100 3.08 -9.89 12.27
N ARG A 101 2.82 -8.62 12.48
CA ARG A 101 1.72 -8.10 13.30
C ARG A 101 0.67 -7.46 12.41
N LYS A 102 -0.59 -7.57 12.83
CA LYS A 102 -1.69 -6.88 12.14
C LYS A 102 -1.67 -5.39 12.46
N GLY A 103 -2.03 -4.59 11.47
CA GLY A 103 -2.17 -3.15 11.58
C GLY A 103 -1.05 -2.40 10.89
N VAL A 104 -1.45 -1.39 10.13
CA VAL A 104 -0.55 -0.46 9.44
C VAL A 104 -1.05 0.97 9.64
N ALA A 105 -0.10 1.91 9.74
CA ALA A 105 -0.38 3.33 9.56
C ALA A 105 0.05 3.74 8.16
N TRP A 106 -0.59 4.77 7.66
CA TRP A 106 -0.15 5.50 6.49
C TRP A 106 0.57 6.77 6.92
N VAL A 107 1.61 7.12 6.19
CA VAL A 107 2.31 8.41 6.28
C VAL A 107 2.31 9.01 4.89
N ASP A 108 1.73 10.19 4.72
CA ASP A 108 1.69 10.86 3.43
C ASP A 108 2.98 11.64 3.13
N SER A 109 3.10 12.20 1.93
CA SER A 109 4.28 12.95 1.50
C SER A 109 4.51 14.25 2.30
N TYR A 110 3.56 14.67 3.12
CA TYR A 110 3.70 15.79 4.06
C TYR A 110 4.09 15.33 5.47
N GLY A 111 4.19 14.03 5.72
CA GLY A 111 4.45 13.49 7.06
C GLY A 111 3.21 13.50 7.96
N TRP A 112 2.00 13.56 7.40
CA TRP A 112 0.79 13.31 8.15
C TRP A 112 0.63 11.82 8.36
N CYS A 113 0.24 11.42 9.56
CA CYS A 113 0.16 10.02 9.94
C CYS A 113 -1.22 9.67 10.47
N GLY A 114 -1.77 8.55 10.04
CA GLY A 114 -3.03 8.02 10.54
C GLY A 114 -3.11 6.50 10.41
N VAL A 115 -4.14 5.90 10.96
CA VAL A 115 -4.34 4.46 10.98
C VAL A 115 -5.67 4.09 10.35
N GLY A 116 -5.65 3.17 9.40
CA GLY A 116 -6.84 2.79 8.63
C GLY A 116 -7.45 4.01 7.96
N LEU A 117 -8.76 4.15 8.05
CA LEU A 117 -9.51 5.30 7.53
C LEU A 117 -9.70 6.42 8.58
N GLY A 118 -8.99 6.33 9.70
CA GLY A 118 -9.09 7.29 10.80
C GLY A 118 -8.43 8.63 10.51
N PRO A 119 -8.59 9.61 11.45
CA PRO A 119 -8.06 10.94 11.29
C PRO A 119 -6.52 10.97 11.32
N ALA A 120 -5.96 12.02 10.71
CA ALA A 120 -4.53 12.27 10.69
C ALA A 120 -4.06 12.97 11.97
N VAL A 121 -2.87 12.61 12.40
CA VAL A 121 -2.00 13.41 13.27
C VAL A 121 -1.04 14.19 12.38
N THR A 122 -1.02 15.50 12.52
CA THR A 122 -0.18 16.42 11.74
C THR A 122 0.68 17.28 12.67
N VAL A 123 1.72 17.92 12.13
CA VAL A 123 2.62 18.75 12.92
C VAL A 123 2.60 20.18 12.40
N TRP A 124 2.50 21.15 13.33
CA TRP A 124 2.63 22.59 13.08
C TRP A 124 3.83 23.11 13.84
N PHE A 125 4.49 24.11 13.29
CA PHE A 125 5.61 24.77 13.94
C PHE A 125 5.69 26.25 13.53
N GLY A 126 6.43 27.05 14.26
CA GLY A 126 6.55 28.46 13.91
C GLY A 126 7.24 29.32 14.97
N THR A 127 7.44 30.59 14.65
CA THR A 127 8.01 31.61 15.55
C THR A 127 7.05 32.79 15.73
N GLY A 128 7.00 33.37 16.90
CA GLY A 128 6.23 34.61 17.13
C GLY A 128 4.77 34.45 16.67
N ARG A 129 4.40 35.21 15.62
CA ARG A 129 3.06 35.19 15.02
C ARG A 129 2.99 34.38 13.72
N THR A 130 4.11 33.84 13.24
CA THR A 130 4.12 33.03 12.03
C THR A 130 3.96 31.56 12.40
N GLY A 131 3.06 30.87 11.69
CA GLY A 131 2.85 29.43 11.84
C GLY A 131 3.01 28.76 10.49
N HIS A 132 3.68 27.62 10.48
CA HIS A 132 3.88 26.76 9.33
C HIS A 132 3.31 25.39 9.61
N ALA A 133 2.60 24.82 8.65
CA ALA A 133 2.19 23.43 8.66
C ALA A 133 2.87 22.73 7.52
N VAL A 134 3.28 21.49 7.74
CA VAL A 134 3.72 20.65 6.66
C VAL A 134 2.48 20.28 5.85
N GLY A 135 2.47 20.61 4.54
CA GLY A 135 1.34 20.41 3.66
C GLY A 135 0.37 21.59 3.54
N ARG A 136 -0.57 21.45 2.59
CA ARG A 136 -1.53 22.52 2.31
C ARG A 136 -2.52 22.68 3.46
N GLN A 137 -2.61 23.88 3.98
CA GLN A 137 -3.68 24.28 4.88
C GLN A 137 -4.71 25.12 4.11
N PRO A 138 -5.97 24.71 4.04
CA PRO A 138 -7.01 25.50 3.42
C PRO A 138 -7.23 26.81 4.19
N GLY A 139 -7.39 27.92 3.47
CA GLY A 139 -7.77 29.21 4.06
C GLY A 139 -6.62 30.05 4.61
N CYS A 140 -5.36 29.72 4.36
CA CYS A 140 -4.23 30.63 4.57
C CYS A 140 -3.81 31.23 3.21
N PRO A 141 -4.36 32.41 2.81
CA PRO A 141 -3.86 33.09 1.63
C PRO A 141 -2.44 33.61 1.94
N GLY A 142 -1.49 33.22 1.12
CA GLY A 142 -0.18 33.89 1.04
C GLY A 142 0.97 33.30 1.83
N VAL A 143 0.84 32.11 2.40
CA VAL A 143 2.01 31.37 2.88
C VAL A 143 2.38 30.32 1.84
N ASP A 144 3.52 30.51 1.18
CA ASP A 144 4.09 29.47 0.31
C ASP A 144 4.24 28.20 1.11
N ALA A 145 3.68 27.12 0.58
CA ALA A 145 3.81 25.82 1.26
C ALA A 145 5.32 25.50 1.34
N PRO A 146 5.84 25.19 2.52
CA PRO A 146 7.25 24.91 2.67
C PRO A 146 7.63 23.69 1.82
N VAL A 147 8.83 23.71 1.26
CA VAL A 147 9.36 22.57 0.51
C VAL A 147 9.56 21.40 1.48
N VAL A 148 8.93 20.31 1.16
CA VAL A 148 8.97 19.08 1.94
C VAL A 148 9.78 18.04 1.19
N THR A 149 10.75 17.44 1.86
CA THR A 149 11.46 16.26 1.38
C THR A 149 11.12 15.06 2.25
N GLN A 150 10.94 13.91 1.63
CA GLN A 150 10.63 12.69 2.35
C GLN A 150 11.46 11.52 1.81
N SER A 151 11.90 10.65 2.70
CA SER A 151 12.64 9.43 2.37
C SER A 151 12.32 8.32 3.37
N ARG A 152 12.64 7.08 3.00
CA ARG A 152 12.74 6.00 4.00
C ARG A 152 13.88 6.31 4.96
N ASP A 153 13.67 5.97 6.23
CA ASP A 153 14.72 6.08 7.25
C ASP A 153 15.74 4.95 7.04
N THR A 154 16.96 5.31 6.68
CA THR A 154 18.04 4.32 6.47
C THR A 154 18.48 3.67 7.76
N ASP A 155 18.34 4.38 8.88
CA ASP A 155 18.78 3.92 10.21
C ASP A 155 17.71 3.08 10.93
N GLY A 156 16.47 3.05 10.43
CA GLY A 156 15.37 2.42 11.11
C GLY A 156 14.18 2.02 10.23
N PRO A 157 13.11 1.49 10.82
CA PRO A 157 11.95 0.97 10.08
C PRO A 157 10.95 2.05 9.65
N GLY A 158 11.37 3.31 9.57
CA GLY A 158 10.48 4.44 9.47
C GLY A 158 10.53 5.24 8.17
N VAL A 159 9.88 6.39 8.23
CA VAL A 159 9.89 7.45 7.23
C VAL A 159 10.40 8.74 7.87
N LEU A 160 11.27 9.43 7.17
CA LEU A 160 11.82 10.72 7.53
C LEU A 160 11.23 11.79 6.61
N THR A 161 10.62 12.82 7.20
CA THR A 161 10.09 13.98 6.49
C THR A 161 10.81 15.23 7.01
N GLN A 162 11.33 16.06 6.13
CA GLN A 162 12.01 17.29 6.47
C GLN A 162 11.38 18.49 5.78
N CYS A 163 11.35 19.61 6.49
CA CYS A 163 10.78 20.85 6.02
C CYS A 163 11.54 22.02 6.63
N SER A 164 12.05 22.93 5.81
CA SER A 164 12.78 24.11 6.27
C SER A 164 12.07 25.39 5.84
N VAL A 165 11.86 26.32 6.78
CA VAL A 165 11.22 27.59 6.55
C VAL A 165 11.59 28.58 7.66
N ASP A 166 11.83 29.84 7.32
CA ASP A 166 12.12 30.96 8.25
C ASP A 166 13.29 30.69 9.21
N GLY A 167 14.30 29.92 8.78
CA GLY A 167 15.43 29.51 9.59
C GLY A 167 15.09 28.45 10.67
N LEU A 168 13.96 27.78 10.52
CA LEU A 168 13.61 26.60 11.28
C LEU A 168 13.66 25.38 10.37
N THR A 169 14.23 24.30 10.84
CA THR A 169 14.18 22.99 10.18
C THR A 169 13.44 22.00 11.05
N LEU A 170 12.26 21.56 10.58
CA LEU A 170 11.49 20.50 11.17
C LEU A 170 11.88 19.16 10.55
N THR A 171 12.26 18.21 11.38
CA THR A 171 12.45 16.81 11.01
C THR A 171 11.41 15.96 11.73
N LEU A 172 10.56 15.28 10.95
CA LEU A 172 9.57 14.33 11.44
C LEU A 172 10.06 12.91 11.13
N ARG A 173 10.12 12.07 12.15
CA ARG A 173 10.40 10.65 12.00
C ARG A 173 9.21 9.84 12.45
N HIS A 174 8.69 8.98 11.58
CA HIS A 174 7.58 8.07 11.87
C HIS A 174 8.07 6.64 11.82
N TRP A 175 7.74 5.83 12.82
CA TRP A 175 8.06 4.40 12.82
C TRP A 175 7.02 3.60 13.61
N PRO A 176 6.80 2.32 13.24
CA PRO A 176 5.95 1.42 13.99
C PRO A 176 6.71 0.83 15.19
N VAL A 177 5.98 0.55 16.26
CA VAL A 177 6.53 -0.09 17.47
C VAL A 177 5.47 -0.97 18.12
N VAL A 178 5.88 -1.93 18.95
CA VAL A 178 4.96 -2.70 19.79
C VAL A 178 4.99 -2.11 21.21
N LEU A 179 3.86 -1.60 21.66
CA LEU A 179 3.65 -1.14 23.03
C LEU A 179 2.56 -2.00 23.68
N GLU A 180 2.84 -2.55 24.85
CA GLU A 180 1.87 -3.38 25.59
C GLU A 180 1.27 -4.54 24.77
N GLY A 181 2.04 -5.06 23.81
CA GLY A 181 1.60 -6.14 22.91
C GLY A 181 0.83 -5.69 21.68
N GLU A 182 0.45 -4.43 21.59
CA GLU A 182 -0.27 -3.84 20.44
C GLU A 182 0.67 -3.08 19.51
N VAL A 183 0.35 -3.12 18.20
CA VAL A 183 1.07 -2.32 17.20
C VAL A 183 0.59 -0.88 17.27
N THR A 184 1.51 0.02 17.44
CA THR A 184 1.29 1.46 17.47
C THR A 184 2.38 2.18 16.68
N TRP A 185 2.24 3.49 16.50
CA TRP A 185 3.17 4.27 15.67
C TRP A 185 3.62 5.49 16.43
N VAL A 186 4.91 5.79 16.30
CA VAL A 186 5.52 6.96 16.91
C VAL A 186 5.70 8.04 15.86
N ALA A 187 5.29 9.25 16.20
CA ALA A 187 5.63 10.47 15.47
C ALA A 187 6.55 11.32 16.35
N HIS A 188 7.81 11.41 15.97
CA HIS A 188 8.85 12.18 16.67
C HIS A 188 9.19 13.41 15.85
N ALA A 189 8.94 14.59 16.41
CA ALA A 189 9.29 15.87 15.85
C ALA A 189 10.56 16.42 16.48
N ARG A 190 11.51 16.80 15.64
CA ARG A 190 12.72 17.55 16.01
C ARG A 190 12.70 18.88 15.27
N LEU A 191 12.83 19.97 16.01
CA LEU A 191 12.92 21.32 15.48
C LEU A 191 14.31 21.87 15.77
N ASP A 192 15.02 22.26 14.72
CA ASP A 192 16.34 22.89 14.77
C ASP A 192 16.24 24.37 14.35
N LEU A 193 17.12 25.21 14.89
CA LEU A 193 17.22 26.61 14.56
C LEU A 193 18.52 26.89 13.80
N ASP A 194 18.37 27.37 12.56
CA ASP A 194 19.47 27.73 11.67
C ASP A 194 19.80 29.24 11.74
N ALA A 195 19.35 29.93 12.80
CA ALA A 195 19.62 31.35 13.04
C ALA A 195 20.68 31.54 14.13
N PRO A 196 21.44 32.66 14.12
CA PRO A 196 22.57 32.88 15.05
C PRO A 196 22.14 33.21 16.50
N ALA A 197 20.87 33.57 16.72
CA ALA A 197 20.37 33.99 18.03
C ALA A 197 19.15 33.12 18.46
N PRO A 198 18.98 32.89 19.77
CA PRO A 198 17.83 32.20 20.30
C PRO A 198 16.49 32.83 19.90
N ARG A 199 15.49 32.03 19.60
CA ARG A 199 14.15 32.49 19.21
C ARG A 199 13.05 31.74 19.94
N PRO A 200 11.96 32.41 20.35
CA PRO A 200 10.76 31.72 20.83
C PRO A 200 10.11 30.96 19.68
N VAL A 201 9.87 29.68 19.90
CA VAL A 201 9.28 28.77 18.91
C VAL A 201 8.07 28.04 19.49
N ARG A 202 7.20 27.59 18.61
CA ARG A 202 6.05 26.74 18.91
C ARG A 202 6.10 25.50 18.03
N LEU A 203 5.72 24.38 18.64
CA LEU A 203 5.52 23.08 17.97
C LEU A 203 4.16 22.57 18.42
N ALA A 204 3.37 22.02 17.51
CA ALA A 204 2.11 21.40 17.87
C ALA A 204 1.88 20.10 17.12
N PHE A 205 1.25 19.15 17.82
CA PHE A 205 0.64 17.97 17.17
C PHE A 205 -0.87 18.19 17.12
N ALA A 206 -1.43 18.07 15.92
CA ALA A 206 -2.83 18.34 15.70
C ALA A 206 -3.56 17.12 15.12
N ILE A 207 -4.74 16.85 15.62
CA ILE A 207 -5.67 15.84 15.09
C ILE A 207 -6.57 16.53 14.08
N ARG A 208 -6.57 16.03 12.83
CA ARG A 208 -7.31 16.61 11.71
C ARG A 208 -8.28 15.59 11.11
N PRO A 209 -9.46 16.04 10.65
CA PRO A 209 -10.43 15.20 9.96
C PRO A 209 -9.99 14.86 8.52
N ALA A 210 -8.74 14.44 8.37
CA ALA A 210 -8.13 14.04 7.12
C ALA A 210 -7.76 12.55 7.19
N GLY A 211 -7.96 11.84 6.11
CA GLY A 211 -7.68 10.41 6.01
C GLY A 211 -6.97 10.06 4.71
N PRO A 212 -6.61 8.80 4.51
CA PRO A 212 -5.85 8.35 3.35
C PRO A 212 -6.60 8.57 2.03
N GLU A 213 -7.91 8.66 2.07
CA GLU A 213 -8.78 8.94 0.93
C GLU A 213 -9.17 10.43 0.81
N GLY A 214 -8.52 11.29 1.57
CA GLY A 214 -8.73 12.73 1.57
C GLY A 214 -9.47 13.28 2.78
N SER A 215 -10.53 12.67 3.28
CA SER A 215 -11.21 13.08 4.50
C SER A 215 -11.56 11.90 5.41
N ALA A 216 -11.40 12.10 6.71
CA ALA A 216 -11.85 11.18 7.76
C ALA A 216 -12.69 11.98 8.76
N PRO A 217 -14.03 11.89 8.72
CA PRO A 217 -14.88 12.66 9.60
C PRO A 217 -14.61 12.35 11.07
N VAL A 218 -14.49 13.39 11.88
CA VAL A 218 -14.33 13.34 13.34
C VAL A 218 -15.47 14.11 13.97
N PHE A 219 -16.36 13.43 14.65
CA PHE A 219 -17.56 14.03 15.27
C PHE A 219 -17.31 14.46 16.71
N SER A 220 -16.45 13.75 17.42
CA SER A 220 -16.05 14.12 18.77
C SER A 220 -14.56 13.89 18.98
N LEU A 221 -13.93 14.81 19.71
CA LEU A 221 -12.56 14.65 20.23
C LEU A 221 -12.65 14.82 21.74
N GLU A 222 -12.05 13.90 22.46
CA GLU A 222 -11.94 13.96 23.92
C GLU A 222 -10.50 13.75 24.32
N ARG A 223 -10.03 14.52 25.31
CA ARG A 223 -8.72 14.36 25.94
C ARG A 223 -8.93 14.07 27.41
N ASP A 224 -8.31 13.02 27.89
CA ASP A 224 -8.29 12.72 29.32
C ASP A 224 -7.19 13.48 30.08
N GLY A 225 -7.17 13.28 31.41
CA GLY A 225 -6.17 13.91 32.27
C GLY A 225 -4.75 13.42 32.05
N ASP A 226 -4.58 12.24 31.46
CA ASP A 226 -3.29 11.58 31.24
C ASP A 226 -2.70 11.90 29.86
N GLY A 227 -3.40 12.65 29.00
CA GLY A 227 -2.93 13.06 27.69
C GLY A 227 -3.30 12.10 26.55
N LEU A 228 -4.26 11.22 26.77
CA LEU A 228 -4.83 10.38 25.72
C LEU A 228 -5.96 11.13 25.00
N TRP A 229 -5.82 11.23 23.69
CA TRP A 229 -6.84 11.76 22.79
C TRP A 229 -7.63 10.64 22.14
N THR A 230 -8.94 10.73 22.17
CA THR A 230 -9.85 9.84 21.45
C THR A 230 -10.66 10.62 20.42
N ALA A 231 -10.87 10.01 19.25
CA ALA A 231 -11.78 10.49 18.23
C ALA A 231 -12.94 9.49 18.11
N ASP A 232 -14.16 9.96 18.29
CA ASP A 232 -15.36 9.11 18.27
C ASP A 232 -15.23 7.86 19.17
N GLY A 233 -14.61 8.03 20.33
CA GLY A 233 -14.36 6.96 21.30
C GLY A 233 -13.17 6.04 21.00
N THR A 234 -12.47 6.27 19.89
CA THR A 234 -11.29 5.47 19.51
C THR A 234 -10.00 6.23 19.84
N PRO A 235 -9.00 5.61 20.51
CA PRO A 235 -7.70 6.24 20.74
C PRO A 235 -7.03 6.65 19.43
N VAL A 236 -6.57 7.90 19.34
CA VAL A 236 -5.94 8.47 18.16
C VAL A 236 -4.51 8.92 18.45
N MET A 237 -4.29 9.60 19.58
CA MET A 237 -3.00 10.16 19.93
C MET A 237 -2.79 10.14 21.44
N ALA A 238 -1.59 9.79 21.88
CA ALA A 238 -1.13 10.01 23.25
C ALA A 238 0.17 10.82 23.24
N VAL A 239 0.30 11.72 24.20
CA VAL A 239 1.46 12.59 24.32
C VAL A 239 2.37 12.12 25.44
N SER A 240 3.68 12.22 25.25
CA SER A 240 4.66 11.90 26.31
C SER A 240 4.78 13.01 27.36
N HIS A 241 4.44 14.22 26.99
CA HIS A 241 4.44 15.40 27.85
C HIS A 241 3.24 16.25 27.48
N HIS A 242 2.57 16.80 28.48
CA HIS A 242 1.46 17.73 28.24
C HIS A 242 1.97 18.99 27.55
N GLY A 243 1.19 19.49 26.60
CA GLY A 243 1.46 20.77 25.95
C GLY A 243 1.25 21.97 26.91
N ASP A 244 1.91 23.07 26.60
CA ASP A 244 1.73 24.34 27.32
C ASP A 244 0.35 24.96 27.06
N ASP A 245 -0.23 24.69 25.87
CA ASP A 245 -1.56 25.09 25.46
C ASP A 245 -2.31 23.95 24.78
N LEU A 246 -3.62 23.97 24.91
CA LEU A 246 -4.55 23.13 24.17
C LEU A 246 -5.40 23.98 23.24
N LEU A 247 -5.36 23.71 21.96
CA LEU A 247 -6.21 24.35 20.98
C LEU A 247 -7.27 23.40 20.51
N GLN A 248 -8.51 23.86 20.48
CA GLN A 248 -9.66 23.06 20.04
C GLN A 248 -10.60 23.89 19.18
N GLY A 249 -11.31 23.24 18.31
CA GLY A 249 -12.31 23.88 17.48
C GLY A 249 -12.85 22.98 16.39
N VAL A 250 -13.44 23.62 15.43
CA VAL A 250 -14.02 22.99 14.25
C VAL A 250 -13.31 23.54 13.04
N HIS A 251 -12.93 22.68 12.14
CA HIS A 251 -12.31 23.12 10.88
C HIS A 251 -13.19 24.18 10.18
N GLY A 252 -12.57 25.21 9.64
CA GLY A 252 -13.22 26.37 9.09
C GLY A 252 -12.97 27.64 9.94
N ARG A 253 -14.00 28.42 10.27
CA ARG A 253 -13.83 29.71 10.97
C ARG A 253 -13.24 29.60 12.37
N ALA A 254 -13.49 28.49 13.06
CA ALA A 254 -12.99 28.24 14.42
C ALA A 254 -11.80 27.24 14.42
N ASP A 255 -11.13 27.08 13.31
CA ASP A 255 -10.01 26.14 13.20
C ASP A 255 -8.86 26.53 14.15
N PRO A 256 -8.40 25.60 14.98
CA PRO A 256 -7.24 25.79 15.86
C PRO A 256 -5.99 26.30 15.14
N TRP A 257 -5.83 26.02 13.86
CA TRP A 257 -4.75 26.52 13.01
C TRP A 257 -4.67 28.06 13.02
N HIS A 258 -5.79 28.78 12.91
CA HIS A 258 -5.81 30.23 12.94
C HIS A 258 -5.32 30.78 14.28
N ARG A 259 -5.67 30.11 15.39
CA ARG A 259 -5.19 30.46 16.73
C ARG A 259 -3.70 30.17 16.87
N PHE A 260 -3.23 29.06 16.31
CA PHE A 260 -1.82 28.73 16.28
C PHE A 260 -1.02 29.77 15.50
N CYS A 261 -1.51 30.29 14.39
CA CYS A 261 -0.89 31.36 13.62
C CYS A 261 -1.02 32.74 14.26
N GLY A 262 -1.76 32.89 15.35
CA GLY A 262 -1.99 34.19 16.00
C GLY A 262 -2.93 35.12 15.22
N THR A 263 -3.69 34.62 14.25
CA THR A 263 -4.62 35.38 13.41
C THR A 263 -6.00 35.57 14.07
N VAL A 264 -6.29 34.83 15.12
CA VAL A 264 -7.50 35.01 15.93
C VAL A 264 -7.08 35.53 17.30
N HIS A 265 -7.70 36.64 17.78
CA HIS A 265 -7.44 37.21 19.10
C HIS A 265 -7.45 36.11 20.16
N ALA A 266 -6.40 36.10 20.96
CA ALA A 266 -6.21 35.14 22.03
C ALA A 266 -7.43 35.11 22.98
N GLY A 267 -8.30 34.14 22.74
CA GLY A 267 -9.17 33.64 23.78
C GLY A 267 -8.29 33.01 24.86
N VAL A 268 -8.70 33.14 26.10
CA VAL A 268 -8.05 32.64 27.30
C VAL A 268 -7.43 31.26 27.03
N PRO A 269 -6.18 30.99 27.44
CA PRO A 269 -5.61 29.66 27.38
C PRO A 269 -6.52 28.68 28.11
N ASP A 270 -7.03 27.70 27.42
CA ASP A 270 -7.78 26.62 28.04
C ASP A 270 -6.84 25.87 28.96
N LYS A 271 -7.08 25.99 30.28
CA LYS A 271 -6.31 25.28 31.30
C LYS A 271 -6.28 23.78 30.98
N ALA A 272 -5.15 23.15 31.22
CA ALA A 272 -4.98 21.71 31.13
C ALA A 272 -6.05 20.96 31.96
N GLY A 273 -7.11 20.53 31.32
CA GLY A 273 -8.23 19.76 31.92
C GLY A 273 -8.79 18.79 30.87
N PRO A 274 -9.70 17.92 31.26
CA PRO A 274 -10.41 17.09 30.30
C PRO A 274 -11.12 17.97 29.27
N LEU A 275 -10.87 17.69 28.01
CA LEU A 275 -11.28 18.53 26.91
C LEU A 275 -12.20 17.72 26.01
N LYS A 276 -13.34 18.34 25.64
CA LYS A 276 -14.29 17.71 24.72
C LYS A 276 -14.70 18.67 23.64
N VAL A 277 -14.51 18.23 22.37
CA VAL A 277 -14.99 18.94 21.19
C VAL A 277 -16.03 18.09 20.52
N HIS A 278 -17.17 18.68 20.17
CA HIS A 278 -18.18 18.01 19.35
C HIS A 278 -18.48 18.83 18.09
N CYS A 279 -18.56 18.14 16.97
CA CYS A 279 -18.92 18.72 15.68
C CYS A 279 -19.82 17.79 14.88
N ALA A 280 -21.10 18.15 14.77
CA ALA A 280 -22.07 17.38 13.99
C ALA A 280 -21.68 17.22 12.50
N ALA A 281 -20.81 18.12 12.00
CA ALA A 281 -20.28 18.10 10.65
C ALA A 281 -19.10 17.14 10.45
N GLY A 282 -18.62 16.48 11.50
CA GLY A 282 -17.45 15.61 11.39
C GLY A 282 -16.13 16.37 11.18
N GLN A 283 -16.04 17.62 11.63
CA GLN A 283 -14.90 18.50 11.42
C GLN A 283 -14.22 18.91 12.74
N ALA A 284 -14.37 18.11 13.79
CA ALA A 284 -13.70 18.36 15.05
C ALA A 284 -12.17 18.29 14.87
N THR A 285 -11.47 19.25 15.43
CA THR A 285 -10.02 19.40 15.35
C THR A 285 -9.48 19.85 16.71
N ALA A 286 -8.32 19.32 17.09
CA ALA A 286 -7.62 19.76 18.29
C ALA A 286 -6.11 19.71 18.09
N ALA A 287 -5.36 20.46 18.88
CA ALA A 287 -3.92 20.46 18.86
C ALA A 287 -3.32 20.62 20.25
N GLU A 288 -2.25 19.92 20.52
CA GLU A 288 -1.40 20.07 21.71
C GLU A 288 -0.19 20.90 21.33
N VAL A 289 -0.02 22.06 21.96
CA VAL A 289 1.01 23.05 21.59
C VAL A 289 2.07 23.12 22.67
N TYR A 290 3.32 23.09 22.24
CA TYR A 290 4.51 23.22 23.07
C TYR A 290 5.23 24.52 22.70
N ARG A 291 5.71 25.25 23.71
CA ARG A 291 6.45 26.49 23.57
C ARG A 291 7.83 26.38 24.19
N THR A 292 8.82 26.95 23.55
CA THR A 292 10.16 27.05 24.11
C THR A 292 10.93 28.18 23.47
N THR A 293 12.07 28.55 24.07
CA THR A 293 13.08 29.35 23.39
C THR A 293 14.12 28.41 22.85
N LEU A 294 14.24 28.33 21.53
CA LEU A 294 15.17 27.44 20.84
C LEU A 294 16.50 28.16 20.62
N SER A 295 17.58 27.58 21.09
CA SER A 295 18.95 28.05 20.88
C SER A 295 19.59 27.41 19.66
N PRO A 296 20.51 28.09 18.96
CA PRO A 296 21.27 27.47 17.88
C PRO A 296 22.03 26.22 18.36
N GLY A 297 21.92 25.11 17.64
CA GLY A 297 22.57 23.84 17.98
C GLY A 297 21.88 23.00 19.07
N GLU A 298 20.84 23.51 19.74
CA GLU A 298 20.06 22.78 20.74
C GLU A 298 18.68 22.40 20.16
N PRO A 299 18.48 21.17 19.66
CA PRO A 299 17.22 20.80 19.06
C PRO A 299 16.09 20.64 20.08
N PHE A 300 14.91 21.15 19.73
CA PHE A 300 13.70 20.90 20.50
C PHE A 300 13.00 19.64 19.98
N ARG A 301 12.73 18.69 20.87
CA ARG A 301 12.16 17.39 20.52
C ARG A 301 10.88 17.12 21.27
N ARG A 302 9.88 16.57 20.55
CA ARG A 302 8.64 16.06 21.13
C ARG A 302 8.20 14.80 20.40
N LEU A 303 7.47 13.98 21.13
CA LEU A 303 7.03 12.67 20.69
C LEU A 303 5.56 12.51 21.01
N VAL A 304 4.83 11.94 20.05
CA VAL A 304 3.48 11.42 20.26
C VAL A 304 3.40 10.00 19.73
N VAL A 305 2.45 9.25 20.29
CA VAL A 305 2.10 7.92 19.80
C VAL A 305 0.74 8.01 19.12
N VAL A 306 0.68 7.49 17.90
CA VAL A 306 -0.54 7.44 17.10
C VAL A 306 -1.21 6.10 17.31
N ARG A 307 -2.50 6.10 17.57
CA ARG A 307 -3.30 4.93 17.97
C ARG A 307 -2.69 4.16 19.14
N PRO A 308 -2.51 4.82 20.27
CA PRO A 308 -1.94 4.19 21.45
C PRO A 308 -2.89 3.14 22.04
N PRO A 309 -2.35 2.11 22.72
CA PRO A 309 -3.17 1.31 23.63
C PRO A 309 -3.71 2.18 24.76
N ALA A 310 -4.83 1.78 25.39
CA ALA A 310 -5.53 2.60 26.38
C ALA A 310 -4.64 3.00 27.60
N ARG A 311 -3.61 2.20 27.92
CA ARG A 311 -2.67 2.45 29.03
C ARG A 311 -1.37 3.14 28.60
N ALA A 312 -1.21 3.46 27.32
CA ALA A 312 0.02 4.02 26.78
C ALA A 312 0.53 5.30 27.48
N PRO A 313 -0.29 6.27 27.92
CA PRO A 313 0.22 7.48 28.55
C PRO A 313 1.16 7.20 29.74
N ALA A 314 0.83 6.25 30.61
CA ALA A 314 1.67 5.91 31.75
C ALA A 314 3.02 5.29 31.35
N THR A 315 3.07 4.54 30.25
CA THR A 315 4.28 3.94 29.71
C THR A 315 5.16 4.98 29.03
N LEU A 316 4.55 5.91 28.27
CA LEU A 316 5.26 6.94 27.51
C LEU A 316 6.01 7.95 28.40
N VAL A 317 5.49 8.28 29.56
CA VAL A 317 6.18 9.16 30.52
C VAL A 317 7.53 8.61 30.94
N ARG A 318 7.71 7.28 30.91
CA ARG A 318 8.93 6.57 31.35
C ARG A 318 9.85 6.14 30.20
N THR A 319 9.41 6.32 28.94
CA THR A 319 10.13 5.79 27.77
C THR A 319 10.56 6.93 26.85
N THR A 320 11.84 6.93 26.47
CA THR A 320 12.36 7.93 25.51
C THR A 320 12.04 7.52 24.07
N GLY A 321 11.91 8.50 23.18
CA GLY A 321 11.77 8.24 21.74
C GLY A 321 12.93 7.40 21.18
N GLN A 322 14.15 7.59 21.71
CA GLN A 322 15.31 6.81 21.29
C GLN A 322 15.16 5.33 21.69
N THR A 323 14.72 5.03 22.89
CA THR A 323 14.48 3.64 23.33
C THR A 323 13.45 2.92 22.45
N LEU A 324 12.36 3.63 22.09
CA LEU A 324 11.33 3.08 21.19
C LEU A 324 11.89 2.84 19.79
N PHE A 325 12.72 3.76 19.30
CA PHE A 325 13.36 3.64 18.00
C PHE A 325 14.36 2.47 17.96
N ASP A 326 15.21 2.34 18.97
CA ASP A 326 16.22 1.28 19.07
C ASP A 326 15.55 -0.10 19.13
N SER A 327 14.44 -0.22 19.87
CA SER A 327 13.64 -1.46 19.89
C SER A 327 13.09 -1.81 18.50
N ALA A 328 12.49 -0.85 17.83
CA ALA A 328 11.93 -1.07 16.49
C ALA A 328 13.02 -1.38 15.44
N LYS A 329 14.20 -0.77 15.58
CA LYS A 329 15.38 -1.05 14.76
C LYS A 329 15.88 -2.47 14.97
N ALA A 330 16.04 -2.90 16.23
CA ALA A 330 16.48 -4.25 16.56
C ALA A 330 15.51 -5.32 16.03
N ASP A 331 14.20 -5.09 16.15
CA ASP A 331 13.17 -5.98 15.58
C ASP A 331 13.30 -6.10 14.05
N ARG A 332 13.55 -4.98 13.35
CA ARG A 332 13.79 -4.97 11.92
C ARG A 332 15.05 -5.73 11.53
N GLU A 333 16.18 -5.46 12.20
CA GLU A 333 17.47 -6.09 11.92
C GLU A 333 17.42 -7.61 12.15
N GLY A 334 16.82 -8.03 13.28
CA GLY A 334 16.62 -9.45 13.57
C GLY A 334 15.76 -10.16 12.53
N LEU A 335 14.78 -9.46 11.98
CA LEU A 335 13.97 -10.01 10.90
C LEU A 335 14.74 -10.07 9.58
N GLN A 336 15.44 -9.01 9.19
CA GLN A 336 16.24 -8.98 7.96
C GLN A 336 17.29 -10.09 7.95
N ALA A 337 17.92 -10.36 9.10
CA ALA A 337 18.88 -11.45 9.26
C ALA A 337 18.28 -12.85 9.04
N SER A 338 16.94 -13.00 9.10
CA SER A 338 16.26 -14.28 8.88
C SER A 338 15.94 -14.60 7.41
N GLY A 339 16.14 -13.64 6.52
CA GLY A 339 15.90 -13.77 5.06
C GLY A 339 17.19 -13.78 4.26
N ALA A 340 17.05 -13.92 2.94
CA ALA A 340 18.15 -13.75 2.02
C ALA A 340 18.57 -12.29 1.94
N MET A 341 19.87 -12.02 1.93
CA MET A 341 20.41 -10.71 1.58
C MET A 341 20.54 -10.62 0.06
N VAL A 342 20.07 -9.53 -0.53
CA VAL A 342 20.21 -9.27 -1.98
C VAL A 342 20.66 -7.83 -2.18
N GLN A 343 21.72 -7.65 -2.91
CA GLN A 343 22.28 -6.36 -3.29
C GLN A 343 22.24 -6.18 -4.80
N LEU A 344 21.54 -5.16 -5.24
CA LEU A 344 21.40 -4.78 -6.65
C LEU A 344 22.35 -3.64 -6.99
N SER A 345 22.78 -3.57 -8.24
CA SER A 345 23.59 -2.45 -8.74
C SER A 345 22.80 -1.13 -8.82
N ARG A 346 21.49 -1.23 -9.01
CA ARG A 346 20.56 -0.10 -9.16
C ARG A 346 19.29 -0.35 -8.36
N HIS A 347 18.64 0.73 -7.94
CA HIS A 347 17.33 0.69 -7.26
C HIS A 347 17.30 -0.07 -5.92
N GLN A 348 18.43 -0.19 -5.20
CA GLN A 348 18.48 -0.88 -3.91
C GLN A 348 17.49 -0.31 -2.89
N ALA A 349 17.38 1.02 -2.80
CA ALA A 349 16.45 1.66 -1.86
C ALA A 349 14.97 1.32 -2.15
N LEU A 350 14.60 1.21 -3.44
CA LEU A 350 13.26 0.77 -3.83
C LEU A 350 13.06 -0.72 -3.51
N TYR A 351 14.06 -1.55 -3.76
CA TYR A 351 14.03 -2.96 -3.40
C TYR A 351 13.81 -3.17 -1.90
N ASP A 352 14.56 -2.45 -1.07
CA ASP A 352 14.44 -2.51 0.39
C ASP A 352 13.07 -2.03 0.87
N ALA A 353 12.53 -0.98 0.25
CA ALA A 353 11.19 -0.48 0.55
C ALA A 353 10.11 -1.51 0.22
N CYS A 354 10.20 -2.14 -0.96
CA CYS A 354 9.27 -3.21 -1.37
C CYS A 354 9.39 -4.44 -0.46
N CYS A 355 10.60 -4.85 -0.08
CA CYS A 355 10.80 -5.95 0.88
C CYS A 355 10.16 -5.62 2.24
N GLN A 356 10.30 -4.39 2.73
CA GLN A 356 9.64 -3.96 3.97
C GLN A 356 8.12 -4.01 3.85
N ARG A 357 7.57 -3.59 2.70
CA ARG A 357 6.13 -3.67 2.43
C ARG A 357 5.62 -5.12 2.47
N LEU A 358 6.36 -6.06 1.87
CA LEU A 358 6.01 -7.49 1.88
C LEU A 358 5.95 -8.09 3.28
N LEU A 359 6.82 -7.62 4.18
CA LEU A 359 6.90 -8.13 5.55
C LEU A 359 5.76 -7.66 6.45
N GLN A 360 5.00 -6.65 6.03
CA GLN A 360 3.82 -6.17 6.75
C GLN A 360 2.62 -7.09 6.50
N ASP A 361 1.82 -7.32 7.55
CA ASP A 361 0.56 -8.09 7.45
C ASP A 361 -0.61 -7.11 7.45
N THR A 362 -1.09 -6.78 6.27
CA THR A 362 -2.20 -5.85 6.06
C THR A 362 -3.56 -6.54 6.01
N GLY A 363 -3.57 -7.87 6.09
CA GLY A 363 -4.80 -8.67 6.01
C GLY A 363 -5.37 -8.77 4.59
N GLU A 364 -4.56 -8.44 3.58
CA GLU A 364 -4.97 -8.52 2.18
C GLU A 364 -5.30 -9.94 1.75
N VAL A 365 -6.20 -10.03 0.79
CA VAL A 365 -6.73 -11.28 0.24
C VAL A 365 -6.48 -11.33 -1.26
N GLY A 366 -6.59 -12.52 -1.85
CA GLY A 366 -6.51 -12.70 -3.29
C GLY A 366 -5.08 -12.58 -3.83
N MET A 367 -4.97 -12.20 -5.09
CA MET A 367 -3.72 -12.19 -5.84
C MET A 367 -2.57 -11.38 -5.18
N PRO A 368 -2.80 -10.20 -4.57
CA PRO A 368 -1.74 -9.48 -3.85
C PRO A 368 -1.14 -10.32 -2.71
N ALA A 369 -1.98 -11.02 -1.95
CA ALA A 369 -1.53 -11.90 -0.87
C ALA A 369 -0.73 -13.09 -1.39
N TRP A 370 -1.17 -13.71 -2.49
CA TRP A 370 -0.51 -14.86 -3.10
C TRP A 370 0.87 -14.49 -3.65
N MET A 371 0.94 -13.42 -4.44
CA MET A 371 2.21 -12.92 -5.00
C MET A 371 3.20 -12.52 -3.91
N SER A 372 2.72 -11.86 -2.86
CA SER A 372 3.58 -11.49 -1.73
C SER A 372 4.12 -12.72 -0.99
N ALA A 373 3.33 -13.78 -0.86
CA ALA A 373 3.80 -15.03 -0.25
C ALA A 373 4.89 -15.71 -1.10
N VAL A 374 4.74 -15.73 -2.43
CA VAL A 374 5.77 -16.24 -3.35
C VAL A 374 7.04 -15.41 -3.24
N ALA A 375 6.93 -14.08 -3.23
CA ALA A 375 8.08 -13.18 -3.06
C ALA A 375 8.80 -13.43 -1.71
N LEU A 376 8.05 -13.57 -0.62
CA LEU A 376 8.61 -13.90 0.69
C LEU A 376 9.32 -15.27 0.71
N ALA A 377 8.75 -16.26 0.03
CA ALA A 377 9.38 -17.59 -0.10
C ALA A 377 10.72 -17.51 -0.83
N ARG A 378 10.76 -16.77 -1.94
CA ARG A 378 11.98 -16.54 -2.72
C ARG A 378 13.03 -15.68 -1.99
N LEU A 379 12.59 -14.81 -1.07
CA LEU A 379 13.45 -14.08 -0.15
C LEU A 379 13.94 -14.91 1.06
N GLY A 380 13.54 -16.18 1.15
CA GLY A 380 13.94 -17.04 2.27
C GLY A 380 13.09 -16.93 3.53
N TYR A 381 12.06 -16.09 3.56
CA TYR A 381 11.11 -15.98 4.68
C TYR A 381 10.07 -17.11 4.65
N VAL A 382 10.54 -18.35 4.59
CA VAL A 382 9.74 -19.57 4.38
C VAL A 382 8.57 -19.68 5.36
N ARG A 383 8.84 -19.47 6.66
CA ARG A 383 7.80 -19.54 7.69
C ARG A 383 6.70 -18.51 7.49
N ARG A 384 7.04 -17.29 7.07
CA ARG A 384 6.05 -16.22 6.85
C ARG A 384 5.20 -16.49 5.62
N ALA A 385 5.83 -16.92 4.54
CA ALA A 385 5.13 -17.35 3.34
C ALA A 385 4.16 -18.49 3.65
N GLY A 386 4.63 -19.51 4.38
CA GLY A 386 3.84 -20.66 4.80
C GLY A 386 2.66 -20.28 5.69
N VAL A 387 2.83 -19.39 6.67
CA VAL A 387 1.74 -18.88 7.52
C VAL A 387 0.72 -18.11 6.70
N ARG A 388 1.17 -17.25 5.75
CA ARG A 388 0.27 -16.46 4.90
C ARG A 388 -0.60 -17.35 4.00
N LEU A 389 -0.01 -18.32 3.33
CA LEU A 389 -0.76 -19.28 2.50
C LEU A 389 -1.57 -20.27 3.33
N GLY A 390 -1.02 -20.76 4.45
CA GLY A 390 -1.68 -21.72 5.34
C GLY A 390 -3.01 -21.20 5.87
N ARG A 391 -3.08 -19.94 6.28
CA ARG A 391 -4.33 -19.30 6.74
C ARG A 391 -5.47 -19.44 5.74
N TRP A 392 -5.17 -19.43 4.43
CA TRP A 392 -6.16 -19.56 3.37
C TRP A 392 -6.41 -21.02 3.00
N MET A 393 -5.36 -21.86 3.03
CA MET A 393 -5.53 -23.30 2.86
C MET A 393 -6.45 -23.90 3.94
N ASP A 394 -6.38 -23.40 5.17
CA ASP A 394 -7.24 -23.81 6.29
C ASP A 394 -8.72 -23.42 6.07
N GLN A 395 -8.99 -22.45 5.19
CA GLN A 395 -10.35 -22.02 4.85
C GLN A 395 -10.96 -22.80 3.67
N VAL A 396 -10.17 -23.62 2.97
CA VAL A 396 -10.68 -24.43 1.86
C VAL A 396 -11.69 -25.45 2.39
N SER A 397 -12.92 -25.37 1.92
CA SER A 397 -14.01 -26.25 2.32
C SER A 397 -13.76 -27.71 1.95
N ARG A 398 -14.64 -28.60 2.42
CA ARG A 398 -14.59 -30.04 2.07
C ARG A 398 -14.77 -30.27 0.56
N ASP A 399 -15.49 -29.39 -0.11
CA ASP A 399 -15.76 -29.46 -1.55
C ASP A 399 -14.74 -28.63 -2.38
N GLY A 400 -13.66 -28.17 -1.76
CA GLY A 400 -12.58 -27.48 -2.44
C GLY A 400 -12.86 -25.98 -2.73
N HIS A 401 -13.93 -25.41 -2.18
CA HIS A 401 -14.20 -23.98 -2.33
C HIS A 401 -13.36 -23.14 -1.37
N LEU A 402 -12.88 -22.02 -1.88
CA LEU A 402 -12.29 -20.94 -1.08
C LEU A 402 -13.38 -19.88 -0.81
N PRO A 403 -13.47 -19.29 0.40
CA PRO A 403 -14.42 -18.21 0.68
C PRO A 403 -14.14 -16.90 -0.08
N ALA A 404 -13.26 -16.91 -1.06
CA ALA A 404 -12.99 -15.82 -1.98
C ALA A 404 -14.06 -15.80 -3.09
N GLU A 405 -14.51 -14.62 -3.45
CA GLU A 405 -15.56 -14.45 -4.47
C GLU A 405 -15.06 -14.69 -5.90
N ASP A 406 -13.74 -14.70 -6.13
CA ASP A 406 -13.15 -14.80 -7.46
C ASP A 406 -12.53 -16.20 -7.68
N PRO A 407 -12.97 -16.94 -8.72
CA PRO A 407 -12.38 -18.23 -9.09
C PRO A 407 -10.86 -18.15 -9.39
N ALA A 408 -10.37 -17.01 -9.88
CA ALA A 408 -8.93 -16.79 -10.11
C ALA A 408 -8.15 -16.77 -8.80
N ASP A 409 -8.74 -16.36 -7.68
CA ASP A 409 -8.09 -16.34 -6.37
C ASP A 409 -7.82 -17.76 -5.86
N ALA A 410 -8.75 -18.68 -6.07
CA ALA A 410 -8.59 -20.09 -5.72
C ALA A 410 -7.43 -20.72 -6.53
N ALA A 411 -7.40 -20.46 -7.83
CA ALA A 411 -6.31 -20.90 -8.70
C ALA A 411 -4.98 -20.24 -8.33
N GLY A 412 -4.98 -18.94 -8.05
CA GLY A 412 -3.80 -18.18 -7.60
C GLY A 412 -3.22 -18.71 -6.29
N LEU A 413 -4.06 -19.09 -5.32
CA LEU A 413 -3.62 -19.73 -4.07
C LEU A 413 -2.92 -21.07 -4.34
N ALA A 414 -3.52 -21.93 -5.17
CA ALA A 414 -2.93 -23.22 -5.51
C ALA A 414 -1.60 -23.08 -6.26
N TRP A 415 -1.50 -22.12 -7.18
CA TRP A 415 -0.25 -21.78 -7.86
C TRP A 415 0.80 -21.27 -6.88
N ALA A 416 0.45 -20.33 -5.99
CA ALA A 416 1.38 -19.76 -5.01
C ALA A 416 1.93 -20.84 -4.06
N ALA A 417 1.11 -21.80 -3.67
CA ALA A 417 1.53 -22.96 -2.89
C ALA A 417 2.57 -23.79 -3.65
N SER A 418 2.37 -23.99 -4.96
CA SER A 418 3.32 -24.71 -5.83
C SER A 418 4.64 -23.98 -5.95
N GLU A 419 4.60 -22.68 -6.19
CA GLU A 419 5.81 -21.85 -6.27
C GLU A 419 6.55 -21.79 -4.93
N MET A 420 5.82 -21.61 -3.81
CA MET A 420 6.46 -21.65 -2.49
C MET A 420 7.21 -22.97 -2.28
N LEU A 421 6.56 -24.11 -2.55
CA LEU A 421 7.23 -25.39 -2.40
C LEU A 421 8.42 -25.58 -3.35
N ARG A 422 8.30 -25.13 -4.59
CA ARG A 422 9.39 -25.15 -5.59
C ARG A 422 10.65 -24.46 -5.08
N TRP A 423 10.50 -23.27 -4.45
CA TRP A 423 11.62 -22.45 -3.99
C TRP A 423 12.12 -22.84 -2.59
N THR A 424 11.28 -23.40 -1.73
CA THR A 424 11.62 -23.66 -0.32
C THR A 424 11.89 -25.12 -0.02
N GLN A 425 11.32 -26.04 -0.79
CA GLN A 425 11.31 -27.48 -0.57
C GLN A 425 10.74 -27.87 0.82
N ASP A 426 9.83 -27.03 1.37
CA ASP A 426 9.22 -27.27 2.68
C ASP A 426 8.17 -28.39 2.61
N ARG A 427 8.64 -29.63 2.72
CA ARG A 427 7.80 -30.83 2.71
C ARG A 427 6.87 -30.88 3.92
N GLY A 428 7.29 -30.33 5.07
CA GLY A 428 6.45 -30.30 6.28
C GLY A 428 5.20 -29.44 6.05
N TRP A 429 5.35 -28.26 5.48
CA TRP A 429 4.23 -27.40 5.11
C TRP A 429 3.32 -28.08 4.06
N ARG A 430 3.93 -28.66 3.03
CA ARG A 430 3.20 -29.43 1.98
C ARG A 430 2.31 -30.49 2.60
N ASP A 431 2.88 -31.34 3.46
CA ASP A 431 2.18 -32.51 4.00
C ASP A 431 1.05 -32.10 4.95
N ALA A 432 1.23 -31.01 5.69
CA ALA A 432 0.19 -30.41 6.55
C ALA A 432 -1.01 -29.89 5.75
N HIS A 433 -0.79 -29.25 4.60
CA HIS A 433 -1.84 -28.61 3.81
C HIS A 433 -2.28 -29.44 2.58
N ARG A 434 -1.63 -30.57 2.33
CA ARG A 434 -1.94 -31.49 1.21
C ARG A 434 -3.43 -31.79 1.03
N PRO A 435 -4.20 -32.11 2.08
CA PRO A 435 -5.62 -32.44 1.90
C PRO A 435 -6.45 -31.27 1.37
N ALA A 436 -6.22 -30.06 1.88
CA ALA A 436 -6.89 -28.85 1.41
C ALA A 436 -6.47 -28.51 -0.02
N TRP A 437 -5.18 -28.55 -0.28
CA TRP A 437 -4.61 -28.25 -1.60
C TRP A 437 -5.12 -29.23 -2.68
N SER A 438 -5.18 -30.53 -2.38
CA SER A 438 -5.73 -31.54 -3.31
C SER A 438 -7.20 -31.29 -3.62
N ARG A 439 -8.02 -30.96 -2.60
CA ARG A 439 -9.44 -30.62 -2.82
C ARG A 439 -9.58 -29.39 -3.73
N LEU A 440 -8.76 -28.37 -3.50
CA LEU A 440 -8.74 -27.17 -4.32
C LEU A 440 -8.39 -27.48 -5.78
N LEU A 441 -7.33 -28.29 -6.02
CA LEU A 441 -6.93 -28.71 -7.36
C LEU A 441 -8.00 -29.59 -8.04
N ASN A 442 -8.64 -30.50 -7.31
CA ASN A 442 -9.72 -31.31 -7.85
C ASN A 442 -10.92 -30.44 -8.25
N ARG A 443 -11.27 -29.44 -7.43
CA ARG A 443 -12.30 -28.45 -7.78
C ARG A 443 -11.95 -27.69 -9.07
N LEU A 444 -10.70 -27.24 -9.21
CA LEU A 444 -10.23 -26.56 -10.42
C LEU A 444 -10.30 -27.46 -11.68
N VAL A 445 -10.24 -28.78 -11.54
CA VAL A 445 -10.49 -29.70 -12.67
C VAL A 445 -11.97 -29.73 -13.05
N GLU A 446 -12.87 -29.67 -12.08
CA GLU A 446 -14.33 -29.73 -12.27
C GLU A 446 -14.91 -28.43 -12.81
N ASP A 447 -14.35 -27.29 -12.42
CA ASP A 447 -14.75 -25.97 -12.89
C ASP A 447 -14.35 -25.77 -14.35
N HIS A 448 -15.20 -26.15 -15.27
CA HIS A 448 -14.98 -25.99 -16.73
C HIS A 448 -15.27 -24.58 -17.21
N GLY A 449 -14.78 -23.56 -16.49
CA GLY A 449 -14.80 -22.18 -16.97
C GLY A 449 -16.20 -21.58 -17.02
N GLU A 450 -16.85 -21.42 -15.87
CA GLU A 450 -17.99 -20.51 -15.81
C GLU A 450 -17.54 -19.11 -16.23
N PRO A 451 -18.23 -18.48 -17.23
CA PRO A 451 -17.94 -17.11 -17.59
C PRO A 451 -18.31 -16.21 -16.39
N GLY A 452 -17.39 -15.41 -15.91
CA GLY A 452 -17.70 -14.43 -14.86
C GLY A 452 -16.60 -14.15 -13.86
N GLY A 453 -15.35 -14.51 -14.12
CA GLY A 453 -14.20 -14.11 -13.30
C GLY A 453 -13.90 -12.62 -13.42
N ARG A 454 -13.19 -12.06 -12.43
CA ARG A 454 -12.62 -10.70 -12.50
C ARG A 454 -11.23 -10.77 -13.09
N THR A 455 -10.89 -9.79 -13.92
CA THR A 455 -9.49 -9.54 -14.26
C THR A 455 -8.84 -8.75 -13.14
N PHE A 456 -7.53 -8.66 -13.19
CA PHE A 456 -6.73 -7.74 -12.38
C PHE A 456 -7.24 -6.29 -12.38
N TYR A 457 -7.93 -5.88 -13.45
CA TYR A 457 -8.37 -4.49 -13.71
C TYR A 457 -9.89 -4.34 -13.89
N GLY A 458 -10.68 -5.34 -13.55
CA GLY A 458 -12.14 -5.27 -13.68
C GLY A 458 -12.80 -6.60 -14.03
N PRO A 459 -14.08 -6.61 -14.30
CA PRO A 459 -14.79 -7.83 -14.65
C PRO A 459 -14.26 -8.42 -15.95
N ASP A 460 -13.84 -9.69 -15.90
CA ASP A 460 -13.48 -10.49 -17.07
C ASP A 460 -14.71 -11.25 -17.55
N GLY A 461 -15.36 -10.77 -18.58
CA GLY A 461 -16.50 -11.45 -19.20
C GLY A 461 -16.13 -12.77 -19.93
N SER A 462 -14.85 -13.10 -20.05
CA SER A 462 -14.37 -14.23 -20.88
C SER A 462 -13.83 -15.41 -20.09
N GLY A 463 -13.52 -15.23 -18.81
CA GLY A 463 -12.82 -16.23 -18.02
C GLY A 463 -11.35 -16.46 -18.41
N SER A 464 -10.77 -15.67 -19.31
CA SER A 464 -9.39 -15.82 -19.78
C SER A 464 -8.38 -15.71 -18.64
N TRP A 465 -8.56 -14.74 -17.76
CA TRP A 465 -7.74 -14.55 -16.56
C TRP A 465 -7.77 -15.77 -15.64
N THR A 466 -8.98 -16.27 -15.35
CA THR A 466 -9.18 -17.48 -14.55
C THR A 466 -8.56 -18.69 -15.21
N ALA A 467 -8.68 -18.84 -16.54
CA ALA A 467 -8.08 -19.95 -17.30
C ALA A 467 -6.55 -19.96 -17.21
N ILE A 468 -5.90 -18.78 -17.26
CA ILE A 468 -4.44 -18.66 -17.09
C ILE A 468 -4.01 -19.20 -15.72
N TRP A 469 -4.63 -18.71 -14.66
CA TRP A 469 -4.28 -19.13 -13.29
C TRP A 469 -4.61 -20.58 -13.03
N ARG A 470 -5.72 -21.08 -13.57
CA ARG A 470 -6.10 -22.49 -13.52
C ARG A 470 -5.05 -23.40 -14.15
N ALA A 471 -4.60 -23.07 -15.36
CA ALA A 471 -3.54 -23.83 -16.02
C ALA A 471 -2.24 -23.83 -15.19
N ALA A 472 -1.82 -22.68 -14.68
CA ALA A 472 -0.64 -22.54 -13.83
C ALA A 472 -0.77 -23.36 -12.52
N ALA A 473 -1.91 -23.30 -11.87
CA ALA A 473 -2.19 -24.03 -10.63
C ALA A 473 -2.14 -25.54 -10.81
N LEU A 474 -2.83 -26.05 -11.82
CA LEU A 474 -2.88 -27.50 -12.10
C LEU A 474 -1.51 -28.04 -12.49
N LEU A 475 -0.78 -27.38 -13.38
CA LEU A 475 0.57 -27.79 -13.78
C LEU A 475 1.56 -27.71 -12.62
N GLY A 476 1.49 -26.66 -11.80
CA GLY A 476 2.29 -26.51 -10.60
C GLY A 476 1.98 -27.58 -9.55
N GLY A 477 0.69 -27.89 -9.36
CA GLY A 477 0.22 -28.94 -8.45
C GLY A 477 0.75 -30.33 -8.82
N VAL A 478 0.81 -30.63 -10.13
CA VAL A 478 1.42 -31.88 -10.62
C VAL A 478 2.88 -31.99 -10.17
N VAL A 479 3.67 -30.95 -10.40
CA VAL A 479 5.10 -30.96 -10.03
C VAL A 479 5.28 -31.10 -8.52
N SER A 480 4.41 -30.47 -7.74
CA SER A 480 4.55 -30.35 -6.28
C SER A 480 4.04 -31.58 -5.53
N LEU A 481 3.03 -32.29 -6.06
CA LEU A 481 2.30 -33.34 -5.36
C LEU A 481 2.35 -34.73 -6.03
N ARG A 482 3.03 -34.87 -7.17
CA ARG A 482 3.10 -36.14 -7.94
C ARG A 482 3.56 -37.35 -7.11
N ASP A 483 4.47 -37.11 -6.16
CA ASP A 483 5.08 -38.18 -5.35
C ASP A 483 4.13 -38.65 -4.21
N VAL A 484 3.08 -37.88 -3.93
CA VAL A 484 2.21 -38.10 -2.75
C VAL A 484 0.72 -38.19 -3.06
N MET A 485 0.31 -37.91 -4.31
CA MET A 485 -1.09 -37.90 -4.71
C MET A 485 -1.31 -38.64 -6.02
N PRO A 486 -2.27 -39.59 -6.06
CA PRO A 486 -2.59 -40.34 -7.28
C PRO A 486 -3.29 -39.48 -8.34
N ASP A 487 -3.99 -38.41 -7.94
CA ASP A 487 -4.78 -37.55 -8.83
C ASP A 487 -3.91 -36.68 -9.75
N HIS A 488 -2.58 -36.68 -9.60
CA HIS A 488 -1.67 -35.86 -10.37
C HIS A 488 -1.81 -36.05 -11.89
N VAL A 489 -2.18 -37.25 -12.36
CA VAL A 489 -2.42 -37.54 -13.78
C VAL A 489 -3.64 -36.75 -14.29
N ARG A 490 -4.73 -36.73 -13.51
CA ARG A 490 -5.95 -35.95 -13.82
C ARG A 490 -5.66 -34.46 -13.88
N TRP A 491 -4.86 -33.95 -12.94
CA TRP A 491 -4.42 -32.54 -12.94
C TRP A 491 -3.51 -32.22 -14.14
N ALA A 492 -2.60 -33.13 -14.50
CA ALA A 492 -1.74 -32.97 -15.66
C ALA A 492 -2.53 -32.85 -16.97
N MET A 493 -3.53 -33.73 -17.14
CA MET A 493 -4.39 -33.71 -18.32
C MET A 493 -5.20 -32.40 -18.38
N ALA A 494 -5.89 -32.03 -17.29
CA ALA A 494 -6.69 -30.82 -17.25
C ALA A 494 -5.86 -29.54 -17.40
N GLY A 495 -4.68 -29.47 -16.76
CA GLY A 495 -3.75 -28.35 -16.89
C GLY A 495 -3.15 -28.25 -18.29
N GLY A 496 -2.82 -29.37 -18.92
CA GLY A 496 -2.39 -29.44 -20.32
C GLY A 496 -3.47 -28.92 -21.28
N GLN A 497 -4.68 -29.41 -21.16
CA GLN A 497 -5.83 -28.95 -21.95
C GLN A 497 -6.11 -27.46 -21.74
N ALA A 498 -6.09 -26.98 -20.49
CA ALA A 498 -6.26 -25.57 -20.19
C ALA A 498 -5.20 -24.71 -20.85
N ARG A 499 -3.91 -25.12 -20.79
CA ARG A 499 -2.82 -24.42 -21.44
C ARG A 499 -2.95 -24.40 -22.98
N GLU A 500 -3.31 -25.52 -23.57
CA GLU A 500 -3.50 -25.64 -25.03
C GLU A 500 -4.69 -24.79 -25.53
N ALA A 501 -5.70 -24.57 -24.70
CA ALA A 501 -6.83 -23.73 -25.02
C ALA A 501 -6.53 -22.21 -24.90
N LEU A 502 -5.49 -21.80 -24.17
CA LEU A 502 -5.21 -20.37 -23.92
C LEU A 502 -5.08 -19.52 -25.20
N PRO A 503 -4.36 -19.91 -26.26
CA PRO A 503 -4.28 -19.10 -27.47
C PRO A 503 -5.66 -18.83 -28.09
N SER A 504 -6.54 -19.83 -28.09
CA SER A 504 -7.92 -19.66 -28.61
C SER A 504 -8.79 -18.77 -27.72
N LEU A 505 -8.62 -18.86 -26.40
CA LEU A 505 -9.34 -18.04 -25.41
C LEU A 505 -8.88 -16.58 -25.43
N LEU A 506 -7.60 -16.34 -25.61
CA LEU A 506 -7.03 -14.99 -25.71
C LEU A 506 -7.29 -14.35 -27.07
N GLY A 507 -7.53 -15.18 -28.11
CA GLY A 507 -7.74 -14.74 -29.47
C GLY A 507 -6.45 -14.30 -30.16
N PRO A 508 -6.55 -13.84 -31.44
CA PRO A 508 -5.39 -13.33 -32.19
C PRO A 508 -4.91 -12.01 -31.55
N GLY A 509 -3.62 -11.81 -31.51
CA GLY A 509 -3.02 -10.58 -30.98
C GLY A 509 -3.17 -9.36 -31.91
N PRO A 510 -3.10 -8.14 -31.37
CA PRO A 510 -2.83 -7.83 -29.96
C PRO A 510 -3.99 -8.22 -29.05
N TRP A 511 -3.69 -8.83 -27.93
CA TRP A 511 -4.70 -9.26 -26.97
C TRP A 511 -5.47 -8.08 -26.36
N ALA A 512 -6.70 -8.32 -25.98
CA ALA A 512 -7.49 -7.41 -25.18
C ALA A 512 -7.64 -7.95 -23.76
N SER A 513 -8.07 -7.11 -22.82
CA SER A 513 -8.38 -7.54 -21.44
C SER A 513 -9.54 -8.54 -21.40
N SER A 514 -10.38 -8.56 -22.43
CA SER A 514 -11.46 -9.53 -22.65
C SER A 514 -11.70 -9.71 -24.14
N PRO A 515 -12.06 -10.90 -24.62
CA PRO A 515 -12.40 -11.14 -26.02
C PRO A 515 -13.47 -10.19 -26.54
N GLY A 516 -13.28 -9.70 -27.76
CA GLY A 516 -14.20 -8.78 -28.41
C GLY A 516 -14.11 -7.31 -27.97
N ARG A 517 -13.23 -6.97 -27.03
CA ARG A 517 -12.87 -5.59 -26.71
C ARG A 517 -11.73 -5.08 -27.57
N VAL A 518 -11.64 -3.77 -27.70
CA VAL A 518 -10.48 -3.12 -28.29
C VAL A 518 -9.30 -3.30 -27.32
N PRO A 519 -8.12 -3.74 -27.80
CA PRO A 519 -6.94 -3.83 -26.98
C PRO A 519 -6.63 -2.50 -26.29
N ASP A 520 -6.40 -2.54 -25.00
CA ASP A 520 -6.10 -1.40 -24.13
C ASP A 520 -4.92 -1.73 -23.22
N GLY A 521 -4.53 -0.81 -22.34
CA GLY A 521 -3.44 -1.04 -21.37
C GLY A 521 -3.70 -2.23 -20.44
N ALA A 522 -4.98 -2.61 -20.19
CA ALA A 522 -5.31 -3.75 -19.33
C ALA A 522 -4.90 -5.10 -19.94
N ALA A 523 -4.63 -5.13 -21.26
CA ALA A 523 -4.07 -6.30 -21.94
C ALA A 523 -2.69 -6.70 -21.38
N ALA A 524 -1.98 -5.80 -20.70
CA ALA A 524 -0.75 -6.13 -19.97
C ALA A 524 -0.97 -7.24 -18.92
N GLY A 525 -2.16 -7.32 -18.33
CA GLY A 525 -2.53 -8.41 -17.42
C GLY A 525 -2.47 -9.79 -18.08
N MET A 526 -2.84 -9.90 -19.37
CA MET A 526 -2.81 -11.18 -20.10
C MET A 526 -1.39 -11.68 -20.36
N LEU A 527 -0.38 -10.79 -20.33
CA LEU A 527 1.03 -11.17 -20.45
C LEU A 527 1.52 -12.02 -19.27
N VAL A 528 0.75 -12.13 -18.19
CA VAL A 528 1.03 -13.07 -17.11
C VAL A 528 1.09 -14.52 -17.63
N SER A 529 0.36 -14.87 -18.69
CA SER A 529 0.44 -16.19 -19.34
C SER A 529 1.84 -16.49 -19.89
N ALA A 530 2.50 -15.49 -20.47
CA ALA A 530 3.87 -15.62 -20.96
C ALA A 530 4.88 -15.54 -19.80
N TRP A 531 4.64 -14.71 -18.79
CA TRP A 531 5.50 -14.67 -17.59
C TRP A 531 5.52 -16.00 -16.84
N LEU A 532 4.37 -16.68 -16.72
CA LEU A 532 4.25 -18.01 -16.13
C LEU A 532 4.74 -19.15 -17.03
N GLY A 533 5.16 -18.88 -18.27
CA GLY A 533 5.63 -19.87 -19.22
C GLY A 533 4.53 -20.76 -19.81
N LEU A 534 3.26 -20.34 -19.72
CA LEU A 534 2.14 -21.06 -20.32
C LEU A 534 2.04 -20.83 -21.84
N VAL A 535 2.38 -19.62 -22.28
CA VAL A 535 2.55 -19.25 -23.68
C VAL A 535 4.00 -18.82 -23.88
N PRO A 536 4.66 -19.22 -24.97
CA PRO A 536 6.03 -18.79 -25.27
C PRO A 536 6.14 -17.27 -25.38
N VAL A 537 7.19 -16.68 -24.84
CA VAL A 537 7.41 -15.21 -24.88
C VAL A 537 7.64 -14.68 -26.30
N ASP A 538 8.12 -15.53 -27.19
CA ASP A 538 8.35 -15.28 -28.63
C ASP A 538 7.11 -15.54 -29.50
N HIS A 539 5.97 -15.95 -28.89
CA HIS A 539 4.72 -16.15 -29.61
C HIS A 539 4.29 -14.85 -30.32
N PRO A 540 3.88 -14.90 -31.60
CA PRO A 540 3.53 -13.70 -32.38
C PRO A 540 2.50 -12.79 -31.68
N ASP A 541 1.49 -13.37 -31.05
CA ASP A 541 0.43 -12.61 -30.38
C ASP A 541 0.93 -11.93 -29.08
N VAL A 542 1.86 -12.56 -28.35
CA VAL A 542 2.54 -11.92 -27.20
C VAL A 542 3.32 -10.71 -27.68
N GLN A 543 4.10 -10.87 -28.76
CA GLN A 543 4.89 -9.78 -29.33
C GLN A 543 4.00 -8.65 -29.90
N ALA A 544 2.90 -8.98 -30.55
CA ALA A 544 1.94 -8.01 -31.06
C ALA A 544 1.31 -7.21 -29.89
N THR A 545 0.98 -7.89 -28.80
CA THR A 545 0.42 -7.26 -27.59
C THR A 545 1.43 -6.32 -26.95
N ILE A 546 2.68 -6.73 -26.79
CA ILE A 546 3.76 -5.88 -26.25
C ILE A 546 3.92 -4.61 -27.08
N ARG A 547 4.06 -4.74 -28.43
CA ARG A 547 4.22 -3.59 -29.34
C ARG A 547 3.00 -2.66 -29.23
N HIS A 548 1.80 -3.21 -29.28
CA HIS A 548 0.57 -2.42 -29.20
C HIS A 548 0.50 -1.59 -27.92
N ILE A 549 0.83 -2.19 -26.75
CA ILE A 549 0.80 -1.48 -25.47
C ILE A 549 1.90 -0.41 -25.44
N CYS A 550 3.12 -0.71 -25.89
CA CYS A 550 4.21 0.27 -25.94
C CYS A 550 3.88 1.45 -26.84
N ASP A 551 3.27 1.20 -28.01
CA ASP A 551 2.98 2.23 -28.99
C ASP A 551 1.76 3.10 -28.62
N ARG A 552 0.78 2.54 -27.92
CA ARG A 552 -0.54 3.17 -27.72
C ARG A 552 -0.87 3.51 -26.28
N HIS A 553 -0.33 2.75 -25.33
CA HIS A 553 -0.73 2.82 -23.92
C HIS A 553 0.46 3.05 -22.98
N TRP A 554 1.62 3.43 -23.50
CA TRP A 554 2.77 3.80 -22.69
C TRP A 554 2.80 5.31 -22.45
N HIS A 555 2.64 5.72 -21.17
CA HIS A 555 2.62 7.14 -20.80
C HIS A 555 3.21 7.36 -19.40
N GLY A 556 3.95 8.46 -19.21
CA GLY A 556 4.44 8.87 -17.89
C GLY A 556 5.34 7.84 -17.21
N GLY A 557 6.07 7.03 -18.00
CA GLY A 557 6.98 5.99 -17.49
C GLY A 557 6.34 4.62 -17.29
N GLY A 558 5.07 4.43 -17.65
CA GLY A 558 4.40 3.14 -17.46
C GLY A 558 3.16 2.91 -18.32
N VAL A 559 2.54 1.75 -18.14
CA VAL A 559 1.31 1.36 -18.84
C VAL A 559 0.12 2.15 -18.33
N LEU A 560 -0.52 2.91 -19.20
CA LEU A 560 -1.66 3.76 -18.88
C LEU A 560 -2.95 2.95 -18.79
N LEU A 561 -3.62 3.05 -17.63
CA LEU A 561 -4.94 2.49 -17.36
C LEU A 561 -5.77 3.50 -16.57
N HIS A 562 -7.03 3.72 -16.96
CA HIS A 562 -7.97 4.59 -16.24
C HIS A 562 -7.40 5.98 -15.89
N GLY A 563 -6.52 6.52 -16.74
CA GLY A 563 -5.91 7.84 -16.54
C GLY A 563 -4.63 7.87 -15.73
N GLY A 564 -4.13 6.73 -15.23
CA GLY A 564 -2.86 6.62 -14.49
C GLY A 564 -1.95 5.53 -15.02
N ALA A 565 -0.64 5.67 -14.82
CA ALA A 565 0.33 4.61 -15.09
C ALA A 565 0.30 3.58 -13.95
N HIS A 566 0.10 2.31 -14.30
CA HIS A 566 -0.05 1.22 -13.33
C HIS A 566 1.26 0.44 -13.16
N PRO A 567 1.92 0.47 -11.99
CA PRO A 567 3.16 -0.26 -11.75
C PRO A 567 3.06 -1.75 -12.02
N ALA A 568 2.00 -2.42 -11.57
CA ALA A 568 1.83 -3.86 -11.78
C ALA A 568 1.70 -4.24 -13.27
N ALA A 569 0.90 -3.48 -14.06
CA ALA A 569 0.80 -3.68 -15.50
C ALA A 569 2.12 -3.40 -16.21
N THR A 570 2.83 -2.35 -15.78
CA THR A 570 4.15 -1.97 -16.26
C THR A 570 5.16 -3.08 -16.00
N ALA A 571 5.14 -3.65 -14.81
CA ALA A 571 6.00 -4.77 -14.41
C ALA A 571 5.83 -5.97 -15.34
N LEU A 572 4.59 -6.42 -15.54
CA LEU A 572 4.28 -7.56 -16.39
C LEU A 572 4.71 -7.32 -17.84
N LEU A 573 4.38 -6.13 -18.39
CA LEU A 573 4.80 -5.77 -19.73
C LEU A 573 6.32 -5.81 -19.89
N CYS A 574 7.04 -5.11 -19.02
CA CYS A 574 8.48 -4.94 -19.14
C CYS A 574 9.24 -6.28 -18.96
N VAL A 575 8.82 -7.13 -18.01
CA VAL A 575 9.48 -8.41 -17.76
C VAL A 575 9.29 -9.40 -18.92
N VAL A 576 8.11 -9.37 -19.55
CA VAL A 576 7.85 -10.23 -20.72
C VAL A 576 8.57 -9.67 -21.96
N ALA A 577 8.57 -8.34 -22.11
CA ALA A 577 9.30 -7.67 -23.21
C ALA A 577 10.82 -7.90 -23.11
N GLU A 578 11.41 -7.81 -21.93
CA GLU A 578 12.85 -8.11 -21.71
C GLU A 578 13.24 -9.50 -22.22
N ARG A 579 12.33 -10.48 -22.09
CA ARG A 579 12.56 -11.87 -22.52
C ARG A 579 12.26 -12.13 -24.00
N GLY A 580 11.19 -11.51 -24.52
CA GLY A 580 10.66 -11.82 -25.87
C GLY A 580 10.96 -10.77 -26.94
N LEU A 581 11.15 -9.51 -26.57
CA LEU A 581 11.37 -8.36 -27.44
C LEU A 581 12.31 -7.33 -26.76
N PRO A 582 13.57 -7.68 -26.50
CA PRO A 582 14.49 -6.78 -25.81
C PRO A 582 14.62 -5.44 -26.54
N GLY A 583 14.62 -4.34 -25.80
CA GLY A 583 14.75 -2.97 -26.33
C GLY A 583 13.43 -2.29 -26.74
N VAL A 584 12.29 -3.00 -26.74
CA VAL A 584 10.97 -2.40 -27.05
C VAL A 584 10.38 -1.68 -25.84
N ALA A 585 10.61 -2.18 -24.64
CA ALA A 585 10.21 -1.54 -23.38
C ALA A 585 11.45 -1.22 -22.54
N PRO A 586 11.38 -0.24 -21.63
CA PRO A 586 12.44 0.01 -20.65
C PRO A 586 12.74 -1.22 -19.78
N ALA A 587 13.92 -1.24 -19.15
CA ALA A 587 14.23 -2.26 -18.17
C ALA A 587 13.18 -2.24 -17.03
N PRO A 588 12.68 -3.40 -16.59
CA PRO A 588 11.55 -3.48 -15.66
C PRO A 588 11.74 -2.69 -14.38
N MET A 589 12.93 -2.75 -13.78
CA MET A 589 13.22 -2.03 -12.53
C MET A 589 13.30 -0.50 -12.72
N ASP A 590 13.82 -0.04 -13.88
CA ASP A 590 13.87 1.40 -14.21
C ASP A 590 12.47 1.97 -14.42
N ALA A 591 11.61 1.26 -15.13
CA ALA A 591 10.22 1.64 -15.35
C ALA A 591 9.47 1.78 -14.02
N LEU A 592 9.59 0.81 -13.13
CA LEU A 592 8.92 0.85 -11.82
C LEU A 592 9.50 1.93 -10.89
N ALA A 593 10.81 2.15 -10.94
CA ALA A 593 11.44 3.21 -10.16
C ALA A 593 10.92 4.60 -10.55
N SER A 594 10.58 4.81 -11.82
CA SER A 594 9.98 6.07 -12.28
C SER A 594 8.56 6.32 -11.73
N LEU A 595 7.86 5.26 -11.32
CA LEU A 595 6.51 5.30 -10.78
C LEU A 595 6.47 5.32 -9.26
N ALA A 596 7.60 5.05 -8.59
CA ALA A 596 7.67 5.02 -7.14
C ALA A 596 7.63 6.43 -6.52
N ALA A 597 7.12 6.51 -5.30
CA ALA A 597 7.27 7.69 -4.46
C ALA A 597 8.72 7.85 -3.98
N SER A 598 9.07 9.01 -3.43
CA SER A 598 10.41 9.26 -2.86
C SER A 598 10.81 8.31 -1.73
N THR A 599 9.83 7.72 -1.07
CA THR A 599 10.02 6.67 -0.04
C THR A 599 10.17 5.27 -0.61
N GLY A 600 10.10 5.07 -1.91
CA GLY A 600 10.05 3.76 -2.57
C GLY A 600 8.70 3.07 -2.46
N ALA A 601 7.64 3.74 -2.03
CA ALA A 601 6.29 3.19 -2.12
C ALA A 601 5.83 3.14 -3.57
N LEU A 602 5.26 2.00 -3.99
CA LEU A 602 4.67 1.83 -5.32
C LEU A 602 3.15 1.92 -5.21
N PRO A 603 2.49 2.92 -5.81
CA PRO A 603 1.04 3.05 -5.76
C PRO A 603 0.35 2.03 -6.68
N THR A 604 -0.96 1.84 -6.50
CA THR A 604 -1.78 1.08 -7.45
C THR A 604 -1.70 1.68 -8.85
N ALA A 605 -1.78 3.00 -8.95
CA ALA A 605 -1.55 3.75 -10.18
C ALA A 605 -0.94 5.14 -9.88
N ARG A 606 -0.29 5.75 -10.86
CA ARG A 606 0.27 7.09 -10.76
C ARG A 606 -0.20 7.99 -11.91
N HIS A 607 -0.89 9.06 -11.56
CA HIS A 607 -1.27 10.09 -12.53
C HIS A 607 -0.13 11.11 -12.66
N PRO A 608 0.30 11.50 -13.88
CA PRO A 608 1.45 12.39 -14.08
C PRO A 608 1.33 13.73 -13.34
N ALA A 609 0.12 14.29 -13.26
CA ALA A 609 -0.12 15.59 -12.63
C ALA A 609 -0.70 15.53 -11.21
N ARG A 610 -1.18 14.37 -10.76
CA ARG A 610 -1.95 14.23 -9.51
C ARG A 610 -1.30 13.32 -8.47
N GLY A 611 -0.18 12.66 -8.80
CA GLY A 611 0.49 11.70 -7.92
C GLY A 611 -0.22 10.34 -7.85
N ALA A 612 -0.11 9.67 -6.71
CA ALA A 612 -0.67 8.34 -6.51
C ALA A 612 -2.20 8.30 -6.63
N MET A 613 -2.71 7.22 -7.21
CA MET A 613 -4.13 6.89 -7.33
C MET A 613 -4.37 5.49 -6.75
N GLY A 614 -5.49 5.30 -6.07
CA GLY A 614 -5.76 4.08 -5.34
C GLY A 614 -4.91 3.98 -4.07
N GLU A 615 -4.38 2.81 -3.75
CA GLU A 615 -3.46 2.63 -2.64
C GLU A 615 -2.10 3.28 -2.95
N GLY A 616 -1.60 4.09 -2.02
CA GLY A 616 -0.30 4.78 -2.19
C GLY A 616 0.91 3.85 -2.06
N ASP A 617 0.72 2.67 -1.44
CA ASP A 617 1.77 1.64 -1.23
C ASP A 617 1.16 0.25 -1.48
N ASP A 618 1.01 -0.10 -2.76
CA ASP A 618 0.32 -1.31 -3.23
C ASP A 618 1.17 -2.58 -3.03
N LEU A 619 0.61 -3.55 -2.32
CA LEU A 619 1.29 -4.81 -2.02
C LEU A 619 1.62 -5.63 -3.29
N PHE A 620 0.73 -5.61 -4.27
CA PHE A 620 0.93 -6.39 -5.48
C PHE A 620 2.07 -5.82 -6.34
N SER A 621 2.11 -4.50 -6.51
CA SER A 621 3.19 -3.81 -7.21
C SER A 621 4.53 -4.04 -6.53
N ALA A 622 4.58 -3.97 -5.19
CA ALA A 622 5.77 -4.28 -4.41
C ALA A 622 6.22 -5.74 -4.58
N ALA A 623 5.27 -6.70 -4.57
CA ALA A 623 5.57 -8.11 -4.77
C ALA A 623 6.14 -8.39 -6.15
N LEU A 624 5.55 -7.82 -7.20
CA LEU A 624 6.06 -7.95 -8.56
C LEU A 624 7.45 -7.34 -8.71
N PHE A 625 7.72 -6.17 -8.13
CA PHE A 625 9.05 -5.57 -8.16
C PHE A 625 10.10 -6.51 -7.53
N VAL A 626 9.82 -7.05 -6.35
CA VAL A 626 10.73 -7.98 -5.68
C VAL A 626 10.92 -9.26 -6.50
N LEU A 627 9.85 -9.82 -7.06
CA LEU A 627 9.95 -11.01 -7.92
C LEU A 627 10.82 -10.75 -9.15
N MET A 628 10.69 -9.58 -9.78
CA MET A 628 11.54 -9.19 -10.91
C MET A 628 13.01 -8.98 -10.53
N ALA A 629 13.24 -8.37 -9.36
CA ALA A 629 14.60 -8.26 -8.83
C ALA A 629 15.21 -9.64 -8.54
N LEU A 630 14.43 -10.58 -8.02
CA LEU A 630 14.85 -11.96 -7.80
C LEU A 630 14.98 -12.79 -9.10
N ASP A 631 14.31 -12.38 -10.17
CA ASP A 631 14.49 -12.98 -11.52
C ASP A 631 15.85 -12.64 -12.15
N ARG A 632 16.67 -11.85 -11.47
CA ARG A 632 18.13 -11.76 -11.77
C ARG A 632 18.84 -13.09 -11.51
N VAL A 633 18.21 -14.00 -10.76
CA VAL A 633 18.58 -15.41 -10.65
C VAL A 633 17.47 -16.26 -11.25
N ARG A 634 17.69 -16.77 -12.46
CA ARG A 634 16.72 -17.59 -13.20
C ARG A 634 17.06 -19.06 -13.04
N ALA A 635 16.07 -19.85 -12.68
CA ALA A 635 16.19 -21.30 -12.55
C ALA A 635 15.36 -21.98 -13.65
N ASP A 636 16.01 -22.68 -14.54
CA ASP A 636 15.39 -23.46 -15.60
C ASP A 636 15.92 -24.91 -15.57
N ARG A 637 15.29 -25.83 -16.27
CA ARG A 637 15.48 -27.29 -16.38
C ARG A 637 16.91 -27.80 -16.14
N GLY A 638 17.45 -27.63 -14.91
CA GLY A 638 18.79 -28.08 -14.54
C GLY A 638 19.89 -27.01 -14.67
N SER A 639 19.54 -25.77 -15.00
CA SER A 639 20.47 -24.64 -15.06
C SER A 639 20.04 -23.49 -14.13
N LEU A 640 21.03 -22.72 -13.70
CA LEU A 640 20.87 -21.51 -12.90
C LEU A 640 21.61 -20.37 -13.59
N THR A 641 20.89 -19.38 -14.08
CA THR A 641 21.45 -18.19 -14.74
C THR A 641 21.46 -17.03 -13.79
N VAL A 642 22.61 -16.36 -13.62
CA VAL A 642 22.77 -15.14 -12.82
C VAL A 642 23.00 -13.96 -13.76
N LEU A 643 22.19 -12.91 -13.64
CA LEU A 643 22.28 -11.70 -14.45
C LEU A 643 23.22 -10.67 -13.82
N PRO A 644 23.82 -9.77 -14.61
CA PRO A 644 24.91 -8.88 -14.17
C PRO A 644 24.51 -7.80 -13.17
N ASP A 645 23.21 -7.46 -13.08
CA ASP A 645 22.71 -6.43 -12.14
C ASP A 645 22.67 -6.91 -10.69
N LEU A 646 22.84 -8.21 -10.43
CA LEU A 646 22.97 -8.76 -9.10
C LEU A 646 24.42 -8.69 -8.64
N ILE A 647 24.72 -7.78 -7.71
CA ILE A 647 26.07 -7.64 -7.16
C ILE A 647 26.37 -8.73 -6.14
N GLU A 648 25.45 -8.90 -5.19
CA GLU A 648 25.60 -9.87 -4.11
C GLU A 648 24.25 -10.46 -3.73
N ALA A 649 24.25 -11.75 -3.41
CA ALA A 649 23.14 -12.41 -2.73
C ALA A 649 23.71 -13.42 -1.74
N ARG A 650 23.10 -13.57 -0.57
CA ARG A 650 23.45 -14.61 0.41
C ARG A 650 22.21 -15.34 0.84
N GLU A 651 22.37 -16.66 1.03
CA GLU A 651 21.30 -17.56 1.44
C GLU A 651 20.05 -17.51 0.54
N LEU A 652 20.21 -17.11 -0.73
CA LEU A 652 19.09 -16.97 -1.66
C LEU A 652 18.53 -18.35 -2.03
N PRO A 653 17.24 -18.62 -1.75
CA PRO A 653 16.60 -19.87 -2.14
C PRO A 653 16.51 -20.00 -3.66
N THR A 654 16.76 -21.20 -4.14
CA THR A 654 16.53 -21.62 -5.52
C THR A 654 15.86 -22.99 -5.52
N PRO A 655 15.25 -23.43 -6.62
CA PRO A 655 14.69 -24.79 -6.73
C PRO A 655 15.73 -25.90 -6.53
N PHE A 656 17.02 -25.60 -6.67
CA PHE A 656 18.12 -26.55 -6.55
C PHE A 656 18.79 -26.55 -5.17
N GLY A 657 18.57 -25.49 -4.38
CA GLY A 657 19.24 -25.30 -3.10
C GLY A 657 19.30 -23.82 -2.71
N ARG A 658 20.21 -23.49 -1.80
CA ARG A 658 20.52 -22.10 -1.46
C ARG A 658 21.82 -21.69 -2.07
N ILE A 659 21.90 -20.45 -2.53
CA ILE A 659 23.10 -19.91 -3.17
C ILE A 659 23.57 -18.63 -2.50
N ASP A 660 24.89 -18.46 -2.56
CA ASP A 660 25.56 -17.19 -2.36
C ASP A 660 26.14 -16.73 -3.70
N VAL A 661 25.91 -15.48 -4.05
CA VAL A 661 26.51 -14.82 -5.22
C VAL A 661 27.38 -13.68 -4.68
N VAL A 662 28.65 -13.68 -5.00
CA VAL A 662 29.57 -12.61 -4.59
C VAL A 662 30.51 -12.33 -5.76
N ASN A 663 30.51 -11.09 -6.25
CA ASN A 663 31.35 -10.66 -7.38
C ASN A 663 31.22 -11.59 -8.61
N GLY A 664 30.00 -12.01 -8.93
CA GLY A 664 29.73 -12.91 -10.05
C GLY A 664 30.09 -14.38 -9.81
N GLN A 665 30.64 -14.72 -8.65
CA GLN A 665 30.89 -16.12 -8.28
C GLN A 665 29.70 -16.70 -7.56
N VAL A 666 29.25 -17.89 -7.98
CA VAL A 666 28.13 -18.61 -7.35
C VAL A 666 28.66 -19.77 -6.53
N ARG A 667 28.26 -19.81 -5.25
CA ARG A 667 28.47 -20.96 -4.36
C ARG A 667 27.09 -21.47 -3.93
N GLY A 668 26.89 -22.78 -3.94
CA GLY A 668 25.57 -23.35 -3.63
C GLY A 668 25.65 -24.48 -2.60
N ARG A 669 24.60 -24.55 -1.78
CA ARG A 669 24.26 -25.72 -0.95
C ARG A 669 23.08 -26.41 -1.59
N TRP A 670 23.35 -27.50 -2.33
CA TRP A 670 22.37 -28.14 -3.22
C TRP A 670 21.55 -29.18 -2.48
N PHE A 671 20.26 -29.28 -2.83
CA PHE A 671 19.37 -30.32 -2.30
C PHE A 671 19.68 -31.70 -2.87
N ALA A 672 20.21 -31.75 -4.10
CA ALA A 672 20.59 -32.95 -4.82
C ALA A 672 21.81 -32.65 -5.71
N GLN A 673 21.74 -32.89 -7.02
CA GLN A 673 22.79 -32.58 -7.98
C GLN A 673 22.89 -31.06 -8.18
N ALA A 674 24.10 -30.51 -8.25
CA ALA A 674 24.34 -29.13 -8.61
C ALA A 674 23.79 -28.83 -10.03
N PRO A 675 23.11 -27.70 -10.25
CA PRO A 675 22.69 -27.27 -11.58
C PRO A 675 23.90 -26.80 -12.40
N GLU A 676 23.73 -26.70 -13.71
CA GLU A 676 24.63 -25.93 -14.56
C GLU A 676 24.53 -24.44 -14.17
N ILE A 677 25.67 -23.79 -13.95
CA ILE A 677 25.70 -22.38 -13.53
C ILE A 677 26.17 -21.54 -14.71
N VAL A 678 25.33 -20.62 -15.15
CA VAL A 678 25.62 -19.65 -16.21
C VAL A 678 25.61 -18.24 -15.59
N VAL A 679 26.76 -17.58 -15.55
CA VAL A 679 26.88 -16.19 -15.13
C VAL A 679 27.07 -15.35 -16.39
N LEU A 680 26.11 -14.46 -16.64
CA LEU A 680 26.19 -13.53 -17.75
C LEU A 680 27.05 -12.32 -17.34
N SER A 681 28.10 -12.05 -18.12
CA SER A 681 28.88 -10.83 -17.98
C SER A 681 28.09 -9.66 -18.56
N GLY A 682 27.83 -8.60 -17.77
CA GLY A 682 27.34 -7.34 -18.33
C GLY A 682 28.49 -6.66 -19.08
N ASP A 683 28.22 -6.21 -20.29
CA ASP A 683 29.08 -5.17 -20.87
C ASP A 683 28.95 -3.92 -19.98
N PRO A 684 30.05 -3.35 -19.50
CA PRO A 684 29.99 -2.08 -18.80
C PRO A 684 29.63 -1.00 -19.83
N GLN A 685 28.34 -0.67 -19.98
CA GLN A 685 27.88 0.54 -20.68
C GLN A 685 27.86 1.73 -19.73
#